data_3565aacd152c84ceaaef815615eca5f4
#
_entry.id   3565aacd152c84ceaaef815615eca5f4
#
_cell.length_a   1.000
_cell.length_b   1.000
_cell.length_c   1.000
_cell.angle_alpha   90.00
_cell.angle_beta   90.00
_cell.angle_gamma   90.00
#
_symmetry.space_group_name_H-M   'P 1'
#
loop_
_entity.id
_entity.type
_entity.pdbx_description
1 polymer ?
#
loop_
_entity_poly.entity_id
_entity_poly.type
_entity_poly.pdbx_seq_one_letter_code
_entity_poly.pdbx_strand_id
1 'polypeptide(L)'
;MVPFFRRFFVCICALVPFLASAQEVFYQHDTTVKVFAWGNEQTMAWCGGFNNPQFTMGDLNNDGLKDLVVFEPWNSVRTFINRGSAGNPDYRYAPEFARKFPPAYNYLILADYNCDGVPDLFDQGSTGFEVFRGYYNGHGHLRFNFYQRLFYSNDQYVGGPVNAFNNPGDIPSIVDIDNDGDLDYVAFDISGGRTNLYKDMRVELGLPCDSIHIALKDRCWGRVYQGFYRTHSLGHSCDNTHLLKPAPGAQKVTHSGNTPCLFDWDMDGDYDYLDGSVSFNEMTFLKNGRIENGGGPDSAIAQDTMWQAGGKVIDLPAFPAAFNIDIDQDGKKDLLIAPNAPGSVSENYKGIWFYKNYSTPGTPDWRFQSDSFITSETIDLGAASYPMFFDHNKDGKTDLFVGSDGYYQSGGTLRSRMSYYLNTSTTGSPSYTLQDNDFLGLNTLNFKGVAPATGDIDADNISDLILGHANGTLTYYKNIAGSESVAPNWQLQQLYLTDTNGDTINVGGYAAPFIYDIDKDGKKDLIIGDIYGHIQYYQNISVTPGTINLRLINTRLGSVKVDSPRTFGCYATPFIGKIDSTGIEYMLVGSGSGLVYRFTGFQAGDTAAHYTMLDAQYAYIDTTYSIFAHPAYGAYDGLRSAVAVGDIASDSNYYLVLGNKKGGLELFRRRIYFPVDEKTGVEDIEEHTTILVYPNPASDMVNISWSGVLQPEVRISVMNITGQVLQTATIPSANNRTSLSLAAFQPGMYVCVVQSGVKRYHSKLTVVR
;
A
#
# COMPACT_ATOMS: atom_id res chain seq x y z
N MET A 1 53.71 -75.77 -4.49
CA MET A 1 54.09 -74.43 -4.73
C MET A 1 52.96 -73.72 -5.43
N VAL A 2 52.11 -73.00 -4.73
CA VAL A 2 50.92 -72.27 -5.21
C VAL A 2 51.00 -70.85 -4.60
N PRO A 3 50.95 -69.79 -5.35
CA PRO A 3 50.93 -68.42 -4.79
C PRO A 3 49.48 -67.99 -4.55
N PHE A 4 49.26 -67.45 -3.36
CA PHE A 4 48.05 -66.80 -2.88
C PHE A 4 47.80 -65.49 -3.62
N PHE A 5 46.61 -65.33 -4.28
CA PHE A 5 46.09 -64.07 -4.75
C PHE A 5 45.25 -63.42 -3.62
N ARG A 6 45.71 -62.30 -3.07
CA ARG A 6 44.90 -61.38 -2.21
C ARG A 6 44.07 -60.48 -3.11
N ARG A 7 42.73 -60.60 -3.04
CA ARG A 7 41.81 -59.64 -3.61
C ARG A 7 41.64 -58.44 -2.68
N PHE A 8 42.05 -57.26 -3.11
CA PHE A 8 41.68 -55.99 -2.49
C PHE A 8 40.26 -55.65 -2.97
N PHE A 9 39.30 -55.57 -2.04
CA PHE A 9 38.00 -54.91 -2.26
C PHE A 9 38.20 -53.44 -2.03
N VAL A 10 38.16 -52.60 -3.06
CA VAL A 10 38.02 -51.16 -2.97
C VAL A 10 36.54 -50.84 -2.84
N CYS A 11 36.11 -50.43 -1.64
CA CYS A 11 34.82 -49.82 -1.43
C CYS A 11 34.82 -48.44 -2.05
N ILE A 12 34.21 -48.27 -3.22
CA ILE A 12 33.90 -46.95 -3.76
C ILE A 12 32.64 -46.48 -3.03
N CYS A 13 32.82 -45.67 -2.00
CA CYS A 13 31.73 -44.85 -1.47
C CYS A 13 31.35 -43.81 -2.53
N ALA A 14 30.27 -44.04 -3.25
CA ALA A 14 29.65 -43.04 -4.10
C ALA A 14 29.11 -41.91 -3.17
N LEU A 15 29.82 -40.82 -3.10
CA LEU A 15 29.29 -39.55 -2.62
C LEU A 15 28.18 -39.14 -3.59
N VAL A 16 26.96 -39.43 -3.24
CA VAL A 16 25.77 -38.77 -3.85
C VAL A 16 25.76 -37.37 -3.29
N PRO A 17 25.98 -36.31 -4.12
CA PRO A 17 25.72 -34.97 -3.64
C PRO A 17 24.22 -34.86 -3.39
N PHE A 18 23.85 -34.72 -2.12
CA PHE A 18 22.54 -34.18 -1.78
C PHE A 18 22.50 -32.76 -2.38
N LEU A 19 21.87 -32.62 -3.53
CA LEU A 19 21.40 -31.34 -3.99
C LEU A 19 20.30 -30.93 -3.00
N ALA A 20 20.69 -30.15 -1.99
CA ALA A 20 19.73 -29.38 -1.23
C ALA A 20 19.07 -28.44 -2.25
N SER A 21 17.86 -28.74 -2.67
CA SER A 21 17.02 -27.76 -3.34
C SER A 21 16.94 -26.57 -2.40
N ALA A 22 17.38 -25.41 -2.85
CA ALA A 22 17.21 -24.18 -2.08
C ALA A 22 15.70 -24.06 -1.80
N GLN A 23 15.29 -24.17 -0.55
CA GLN A 23 13.93 -23.93 -0.13
C GLN A 23 13.66 -22.44 -0.38
N GLU A 24 12.71 -22.15 -1.23
CA GLU A 24 12.28 -20.78 -1.46
C GLU A 24 11.50 -20.33 -0.23
N VAL A 25 12.00 -19.32 0.45
CA VAL A 25 11.38 -18.73 1.63
C VAL A 25 10.67 -17.48 1.19
N PHE A 26 9.41 -17.36 1.53
CA PHE A 26 8.63 -16.16 1.28
C PHE A 26 7.91 -15.70 2.55
N TYR A 27 7.56 -14.43 2.58
CA TYR A 27 6.75 -13.84 3.62
C TYR A 27 5.29 -13.75 3.17
N GLN A 28 4.39 -14.22 4.02
CA GLN A 28 2.94 -14.13 3.81
C GLN A 28 2.35 -13.27 4.91
N HIS A 29 1.40 -12.40 4.56
CA HIS A 29 0.62 -11.67 5.56
C HIS A 29 0.03 -12.64 6.58
N ASP A 30 0.13 -12.26 7.85
CA ASP A 30 -0.50 -12.98 8.94
C ASP A 30 -1.55 -12.09 9.61
N THR A 31 -2.82 -12.37 9.34
CA THR A 31 -3.97 -11.70 9.94
C THR A 31 -4.50 -12.41 11.17
N THR A 32 -3.83 -13.48 11.63
CA THR A 32 -4.33 -14.34 12.72
C THR A 32 -3.91 -13.85 14.11
N VAL A 33 -2.89 -13.00 14.20
CA VAL A 33 -2.44 -12.41 15.46
C VAL A 33 -3.44 -11.36 15.92
N LYS A 34 -4.09 -11.61 17.05
CA LYS A 34 -5.13 -10.73 17.58
C LYS A 34 -4.54 -9.49 18.24
N VAL A 35 -5.23 -8.37 18.07
CA VAL A 35 -4.90 -7.12 18.74
C VAL A 35 -6.15 -6.59 19.45
N PHE A 36 -5.97 -6.14 20.68
CA PHE A 36 -7.03 -5.54 21.47
C PHE A 36 -6.66 -4.09 21.85
N ALA A 37 -7.58 -3.18 21.64
CA ALA A 37 -7.43 -1.79 22.09
C ALA A 37 -8.78 -1.28 22.62
N TRP A 38 -8.73 -0.47 23.66
CA TRP A 38 -9.92 0.15 24.26
C TRP A 38 -11.00 -0.85 24.67
N GLY A 39 -10.61 -2.10 24.98
CA GLY A 39 -11.50 -3.18 25.36
C GLY A 39 -12.11 -3.97 24.22
N ASN A 40 -11.82 -3.64 22.96
CA ASN A 40 -12.33 -4.31 21.76
C ASN A 40 -11.20 -4.97 20.97
N GLU A 41 -11.53 -6.05 20.24
CA GLU A 41 -10.64 -6.63 19.23
C GLU A 41 -10.56 -5.70 18.02
N GLN A 42 -9.35 -5.35 17.60
CA GLN A 42 -9.12 -4.65 16.34
C GLN A 42 -9.06 -5.66 15.19
N THR A 43 -10.16 -5.80 14.47
CA THR A 43 -10.35 -6.87 13.49
C THR A 43 -9.53 -6.70 12.21
N MET A 44 -8.99 -5.51 12.00
CA MET A 44 -8.19 -5.10 10.84
C MET A 44 -6.78 -4.62 11.25
N ALA A 45 -6.29 -5.04 12.43
CA ALA A 45 -5.08 -4.49 13.07
C ALA A 45 -3.86 -4.37 12.13
N TRP A 46 -3.67 -5.35 11.25
CA TRP A 46 -2.47 -5.50 10.42
C TRP A 46 -2.67 -5.07 8.96
N CYS A 47 -3.63 -4.21 8.67
CA CYS A 47 -3.92 -3.78 7.30
C CYS A 47 -3.13 -2.56 6.83
N GLY A 48 -2.30 -1.94 7.67
CA GLY A 48 -1.33 -0.93 7.27
C GLY A 48 -1.76 0.53 7.34
N GLY A 49 -2.89 0.88 8.00
CA GLY A 49 -3.34 2.28 8.21
C GLY A 49 -3.90 2.97 6.96
N PHE A 50 -4.52 4.15 7.13
CA PHE A 50 -5.19 4.89 6.06
C PHE A 50 -4.95 6.40 6.16
N ASN A 51 -4.66 7.06 5.04
CA ASN A 51 -4.51 8.52 4.99
C ASN A 51 -5.53 9.21 4.08
N ASN A 52 -5.77 8.66 2.89
CA ASN A 52 -6.70 9.23 1.89
C ASN A 52 -7.48 8.12 1.17
N PRO A 53 -8.25 7.32 1.94
CA PRO A 53 -8.95 6.16 1.40
C PRO A 53 -10.15 6.55 0.55
N GLN A 54 -10.36 5.80 -0.52
CA GLN A 54 -11.55 5.79 -1.35
C GLN A 54 -12.24 4.44 -1.19
N PHE A 55 -13.55 4.42 -1.24
CA PHE A 55 -14.35 3.26 -0.89
C PHE A 55 -15.22 2.78 -2.06
N THR A 56 -15.23 1.49 -2.28
CA THR A 56 -16.14 0.81 -3.19
C THR A 56 -16.46 -0.59 -2.68
N MET A 57 -17.48 -1.22 -3.21
CA MET A 57 -17.91 -2.54 -2.76
C MET A 57 -18.15 -3.48 -3.93
N GLY A 58 -17.83 -4.76 -3.73
CA GLY A 58 -18.10 -5.83 -4.68
C GLY A 58 -18.01 -7.17 -3.98
N ASP A 59 -18.66 -8.18 -4.52
CA ASP A 59 -18.50 -9.56 -4.05
C ASP A 59 -17.18 -10.10 -4.61
N LEU A 60 -16.17 -10.24 -3.77
CA LEU A 60 -14.82 -10.64 -4.19
C LEU A 60 -14.64 -12.17 -4.23
N ASN A 61 -15.47 -12.89 -3.49
CA ASN A 61 -15.36 -14.34 -3.26
C ASN A 61 -16.57 -15.14 -3.76
N ASN A 62 -17.54 -14.47 -4.39
CA ASN A 62 -18.77 -15.05 -4.95
C ASN A 62 -19.63 -15.76 -3.90
N ASP A 63 -19.76 -15.17 -2.72
CA ASP A 63 -20.62 -15.69 -1.64
C ASP A 63 -21.99 -14.99 -1.54
N GLY A 64 -22.21 -13.98 -2.37
CA GLY A 64 -23.46 -13.19 -2.45
C GLY A 64 -23.51 -12.01 -1.49
N LEU A 65 -22.47 -11.78 -0.68
CA LEU A 65 -22.32 -10.58 0.14
C LEU A 65 -21.33 -9.62 -0.53
N LYS A 66 -21.56 -8.34 -0.38
CA LYS A 66 -20.59 -7.36 -0.86
C LYS A 66 -19.46 -7.20 0.15
N ASP A 67 -18.25 -7.28 -0.35
CA ASP A 67 -17.02 -7.04 0.37
C ASP A 67 -16.61 -5.58 0.24
N LEU A 68 -15.82 -5.07 1.20
CA LEU A 68 -15.32 -3.71 1.17
C LEU A 68 -13.96 -3.68 0.48
N VAL A 69 -13.82 -2.77 -0.49
CA VAL A 69 -12.56 -2.46 -1.16
C VAL A 69 -12.18 -1.02 -0.83
N VAL A 70 -10.99 -0.86 -0.27
CA VAL A 70 -10.41 0.45 0.03
C VAL A 70 -9.24 0.67 -0.90
N PHE A 71 -9.34 1.72 -1.68
CA PHE A 71 -8.29 2.17 -2.58
C PHE A 71 -7.65 3.45 -2.03
N GLU A 72 -6.36 3.56 -2.12
CA GLU A 72 -5.67 4.84 -1.95
C GLU A 72 -4.83 5.12 -3.20
N PRO A 73 -4.82 6.36 -3.71
CA PRO A 73 -4.11 6.72 -4.92
C PRO A 73 -2.68 6.20 -4.95
N TRP A 74 -2.16 5.90 -6.15
CA TRP A 74 -0.87 5.26 -6.40
C TRP A 74 -0.85 3.75 -6.12
N ASN A 75 -1.98 3.09 -6.43
CA ASN A 75 -2.08 1.64 -6.50
C ASN A 75 -2.00 0.91 -5.15
N SER A 76 -2.61 1.45 -4.13
CA SER A 76 -2.77 0.77 -2.85
C SER A 76 -4.21 0.28 -2.71
N VAL A 77 -4.45 -0.99 -2.98
CA VAL A 77 -5.74 -1.65 -2.78
C VAL A 77 -5.68 -2.49 -1.51
N ARG A 78 -6.69 -2.37 -0.66
CA ARG A 78 -6.93 -3.26 0.47
C ARG A 78 -8.33 -3.84 0.37
N THR A 79 -8.45 -5.10 0.68
CA THR A 79 -9.70 -5.85 0.58
C THR A 79 -10.11 -6.41 1.92
N PHE A 80 -11.40 -6.34 2.20
CA PHE A 80 -11.98 -6.80 3.46
C PHE A 80 -13.21 -7.64 3.14
N ILE A 81 -13.11 -8.94 3.42
CA ILE A 81 -14.21 -9.88 3.18
C ILE A 81 -15.26 -9.72 4.28
N ASN A 82 -16.51 -9.64 3.86
CA ASN A 82 -17.66 -9.62 4.77
C ASN A 82 -18.01 -11.03 5.21
N ARG A 83 -17.77 -11.34 6.49
CA ARG A 83 -18.13 -12.63 7.11
C ARG A 83 -19.44 -12.56 7.92
N GLY A 84 -20.11 -11.42 7.88
CA GLY A 84 -21.37 -11.19 8.58
C GLY A 84 -22.59 -11.60 7.78
N SER A 85 -23.57 -10.70 7.71
CA SER A 85 -24.80 -10.88 6.94
C SER A 85 -25.29 -9.51 6.45
N ALA A 86 -26.24 -9.49 5.52
CA ALA A 86 -26.91 -8.26 5.13
C ALA A 86 -27.54 -7.58 6.37
N GLY A 87 -27.30 -6.28 6.52
CA GLY A 87 -27.72 -5.49 7.68
C GLY A 87 -26.82 -5.62 8.92
N ASN A 88 -25.83 -6.51 8.91
CA ASN A 88 -24.88 -6.68 10.03
C ASN A 88 -23.53 -7.22 9.49
N PRO A 89 -22.76 -6.41 8.75
CA PRO A 89 -21.47 -6.82 8.17
C PRO A 89 -20.41 -7.06 9.24
N ASP A 90 -19.48 -7.97 8.94
CA ASP A 90 -18.26 -8.22 9.71
C ASP A 90 -17.07 -8.25 8.74
N TYR A 91 -16.52 -7.09 8.45
CA TYR A 91 -15.41 -6.95 7.52
C TYR A 91 -14.09 -7.42 8.13
N ARG A 92 -13.38 -8.31 7.42
CA ARG A 92 -12.10 -8.87 7.85
C ARG A 92 -11.05 -8.66 6.78
N TYR A 93 -9.89 -8.16 7.17
CA TYR A 93 -8.77 -7.94 6.26
C TYR A 93 -8.38 -9.22 5.52
N ALA A 94 -8.34 -9.16 4.20
CA ALA A 94 -8.09 -10.28 3.30
C ALA A 94 -7.18 -9.84 2.13
N PRO A 95 -5.86 -9.67 2.38
CA PRO A 95 -4.91 -9.13 1.40
C PRO A 95 -4.74 -9.98 0.14
N GLU A 96 -5.11 -11.26 0.19
CA GLU A 96 -5.04 -12.18 -0.95
C GLU A 96 -5.93 -11.78 -2.13
N PHE A 97 -7.01 -11.05 -1.88
CA PHE A 97 -7.88 -10.55 -2.95
C PHE A 97 -7.32 -9.27 -3.59
N ALA A 98 -6.62 -8.43 -2.83
CA ALA A 98 -6.06 -7.16 -3.30
C ALA A 98 -5.10 -7.33 -4.49
N ARG A 99 -4.27 -8.38 -4.48
CA ARG A 99 -3.30 -8.70 -5.54
C ARG A 99 -3.92 -9.02 -6.89
N LYS A 100 -5.23 -9.10 -6.97
CA LYS A 100 -5.96 -9.50 -8.17
C LYS A 100 -6.58 -8.33 -8.91
N PHE A 101 -6.45 -7.14 -8.35
CA PHE A 101 -6.84 -5.90 -9.01
C PHE A 101 -5.80 -5.47 -10.04
N PRO A 102 -6.21 -4.89 -11.18
CA PRO A 102 -5.29 -4.23 -12.09
C PRO A 102 -4.69 -2.98 -11.42
N PRO A 103 -3.55 -2.47 -11.91
CA PRO A 103 -3.00 -1.21 -11.43
C PRO A 103 -4.03 -0.07 -11.60
N ALA A 104 -4.31 0.64 -10.52
CA ALA A 104 -5.18 1.81 -10.47
C ALA A 104 -4.41 3.03 -9.93
N TYR A 105 -4.72 4.24 -10.41
CA TYR A 105 -3.88 5.41 -10.10
C TYR A 105 -4.59 6.52 -9.32
N ASN A 106 -5.75 6.99 -9.77
CA ASN A 106 -6.43 8.14 -9.16
C ASN A 106 -7.69 7.75 -8.40
N TYR A 107 -8.47 6.84 -8.93
CA TYR A 107 -9.67 6.28 -8.29
C TYR A 107 -9.86 4.83 -8.71
N LEU A 108 -10.66 4.12 -7.95
CA LEU A 108 -11.09 2.76 -8.23
C LEU A 108 -12.56 2.64 -7.84
N ILE A 109 -13.42 2.39 -8.82
CA ILE A 109 -14.87 2.24 -8.62
C ILE A 109 -15.31 0.88 -9.17
N LEU A 110 -16.03 0.12 -8.37
CA LEU A 110 -16.65 -1.14 -8.77
C LEU A 110 -18.13 -0.91 -9.06
N ALA A 111 -18.57 -1.27 -10.26
CA ALA A 111 -19.98 -1.24 -10.65
C ALA A 111 -20.21 -2.23 -11.80
N ASP A 112 -21.39 -2.85 -11.86
CA ASP A 112 -21.78 -3.75 -12.93
C ASP A 112 -22.31 -2.92 -14.11
N TYR A 113 -21.52 -2.75 -15.18
CA TYR A 113 -21.97 -2.00 -16.36
C TYR A 113 -22.68 -2.90 -17.38
N ASN A 114 -22.41 -4.21 -17.34
CA ASN A 114 -22.77 -5.12 -18.40
C ASN A 114 -23.96 -6.05 -18.03
N CYS A 115 -24.58 -5.81 -16.88
CA CYS A 115 -25.77 -6.50 -16.35
C CYS A 115 -25.53 -8.01 -16.10
N ASP A 116 -24.32 -8.47 -15.92
CA ASP A 116 -24.03 -9.89 -15.67
C ASP A 116 -24.01 -10.24 -14.17
N GLY A 117 -24.16 -9.24 -13.30
CA GLY A 117 -24.18 -9.37 -11.85
C GLY A 117 -22.78 -9.46 -11.22
N VAL A 118 -21.72 -9.36 -12.03
CA VAL A 118 -20.33 -9.34 -11.56
C VAL A 118 -19.82 -7.90 -11.54
N PRO A 119 -19.18 -7.44 -10.47
CA PRO A 119 -18.63 -6.09 -10.45
C PRO A 119 -17.54 -5.90 -11.51
N ASP A 120 -17.69 -4.88 -12.35
CA ASP A 120 -16.65 -4.38 -13.23
C ASP A 120 -15.86 -3.28 -12.56
N LEU A 121 -14.68 -2.95 -13.08
CA LEU A 121 -13.80 -1.95 -12.49
C LEU A 121 -13.63 -0.75 -13.43
N PHE A 122 -13.79 0.43 -12.85
CA PHE A 122 -13.51 1.71 -13.48
C PHE A 122 -12.31 2.37 -12.82
N ASP A 123 -11.36 2.82 -13.64
CA ASP A 123 -10.14 3.52 -13.22
C ASP A 123 -9.85 4.67 -14.17
N GLN A 124 -8.99 5.55 -13.75
CA GLN A 124 -8.43 6.55 -14.63
C GLN A 124 -7.16 6.02 -15.30
N GLY A 125 -7.25 5.79 -16.60
CA GLY A 125 -6.07 5.60 -17.44
C GLY A 125 -5.29 6.89 -17.64
N SER A 126 -4.31 6.84 -18.54
CA SER A 126 -3.44 7.99 -18.83
C SER A 126 -4.17 9.24 -19.33
N THR A 127 -5.37 9.12 -19.88
CA THR A 127 -6.09 10.21 -20.56
C THR A 127 -7.60 10.25 -20.31
N GLY A 128 -8.17 9.36 -19.51
CA GLY A 128 -9.63 9.29 -19.28
C GLY A 128 -10.02 7.98 -18.61
N PHE A 129 -11.30 7.67 -18.66
CA PHE A 129 -11.85 6.48 -18.03
C PHE A 129 -11.38 5.20 -18.73
N GLU A 130 -10.91 4.22 -17.96
CA GLU A 130 -10.65 2.84 -18.38
C GLU A 130 -11.64 1.91 -17.69
N VAL A 131 -12.11 0.89 -18.43
CA VAL A 131 -13.06 -0.11 -17.95
C VAL A 131 -12.42 -1.48 -18.05
N PHE A 132 -12.52 -2.23 -16.97
CA PHE A 132 -12.07 -3.61 -16.88
C PHE A 132 -13.28 -4.49 -16.56
N ARG A 133 -13.54 -5.50 -17.40
CA ARG A 133 -14.63 -6.43 -17.18
C ARG A 133 -14.27 -7.41 -16.06
N GLY A 134 -15.15 -7.50 -15.06
CA GLY A 134 -15.08 -8.46 -13.98
C GLY A 134 -15.52 -9.87 -14.44
N TYR A 135 -14.98 -10.87 -13.79
CA TYR A 135 -15.43 -12.25 -13.94
C TYR A 135 -14.96 -13.07 -12.73
N TYR A 136 -15.70 -14.11 -12.39
CA TYR A 136 -15.25 -15.07 -11.39
C TYR A 136 -14.43 -16.19 -12.04
N ASN A 137 -13.24 -16.45 -11.47
CA ASN A 137 -12.44 -17.60 -11.89
C ASN A 137 -13.03 -18.93 -11.41
N GLY A 138 -12.36 -20.07 -11.70
CA GLY A 138 -12.80 -21.40 -11.30
C GLY A 138 -12.91 -21.65 -9.79
N HIS A 139 -12.41 -20.72 -8.95
CA HIS A 139 -12.47 -20.79 -7.49
C HIS A 139 -13.45 -19.74 -6.90
N GLY A 140 -14.20 -19.07 -7.74
CA GLY A 140 -15.16 -18.06 -7.31
C GLY A 140 -14.55 -16.69 -6.98
N HIS A 141 -13.26 -16.46 -7.26
CA HIS A 141 -12.64 -15.19 -6.95
C HIS A 141 -12.78 -14.19 -8.10
N LEU A 142 -13.13 -12.95 -7.77
CA LEU A 142 -13.25 -11.86 -8.72
C LEU A 142 -11.90 -11.55 -9.40
N ARG A 143 -11.94 -11.37 -10.71
CA ARG A 143 -10.82 -11.05 -11.61
C ARG A 143 -11.24 -10.02 -12.62
N PHE A 144 -10.27 -9.35 -13.23
CA PHE A 144 -10.54 -8.26 -14.16
C PHE A 144 -9.72 -8.43 -15.45
N ASN A 145 -10.38 -8.18 -16.58
CA ASN A 145 -9.74 -8.07 -17.87
C ASN A 145 -9.97 -6.67 -18.44
N PHE A 146 -8.90 -6.01 -18.92
CA PHE A 146 -9.07 -4.73 -19.62
C PHE A 146 -10.07 -4.88 -20.75
N TYR A 147 -11.08 -4.01 -20.75
CA TYR A 147 -12.11 -3.99 -21.77
C TYR A 147 -11.88 -2.87 -22.78
N GLN A 148 -12.01 -1.61 -22.34
CA GLN A 148 -11.81 -0.46 -23.22
C GLN A 148 -11.56 0.84 -22.45
N ARG A 149 -11.13 1.87 -23.20
CA ARG A 149 -11.20 3.27 -22.78
C ARG A 149 -12.50 3.90 -23.27
N LEU A 150 -13.05 4.84 -22.52
CA LEU A 150 -14.29 5.49 -22.88
C LEU A 150 -14.05 6.69 -23.79
N PHE A 151 -14.67 6.65 -24.94
CA PHE A 151 -14.64 7.70 -25.95
C PHE A 151 -16.07 8.11 -26.33
N TYR A 152 -16.25 9.40 -26.63
CA TYR A 152 -17.47 9.89 -27.26
C TYR A 152 -17.14 10.52 -28.63
N SER A 153 -18.08 10.51 -29.55
CA SER A 153 -17.89 10.99 -30.94
C SER A 153 -18.79 12.13 -31.32
N ASN A 154 -19.62 12.63 -30.41
CA ASN A 154 -20.58 13.71 -30.66
C ASN A 154 -20.05 15.10 -30.31
N ASP A 155 -18.71 15.25 -30.19
CA ASP A 155 -18.10 16.56 -29.95
C ASP A 155 -18.30 17.47 -31.17
N GLN A 156 -18.86 18.67 -30.92
CA GLN A 156 -19.13 19.64 -31.98
C GLN A 156 -17.90 20.37 -32.53
N TYR A 157 -16.76 20.24 -31.85
CA TYR A 157 -15.47 20.89 -32.20
C TYR A 157 -14.46 19.95 -32.78
N VAL A 158 -14.60 18.65 -32.52
CA VAL A 158 -13.63 17.62 -32.92
C VAL A 158 -14.32 16.57 -33.76
N GLY A 159 -13.92 16.43 -35.01
CA GLY A 159 -14.49 15.50 -35.95
C GLY A 159 -14.06 14.06 -35.80
N GLY A 160 -14.10 13.52 -34.56
CA GLY A 160 -13.73 12.14 -34.29
C GLY A 160 -13.86 11.75 -32.82
N PRO A 161 -13.43 10.55 -32.40
CA PRO A 161 -13.52 10.10 -31.02
C PRO A 161 -12.68 10.98 -30.10
N VAL A 162 -13.28 11.41 -28.99
CA VAL A 162 -12.65 12.18 -27.92
C VAL A 162 -12.75 11.38 -26.62
N ASN A 163 -11.70 11.36 -25.82
CA ASN A 163 -11.74 10.71 -24.50
C ASN A 163 -12.82 11.35 -23.62
N ALA A 164 -13.62 10.54 -22.95
CA ALA A 164 -14.35 10.99 -21.78
C ALA A 164 -13.30 11.39 -20.71
N PHE A 165 -13.31 12.67 -20.32
CA PHE A 165 -12.22 13.27 -19.56
C PHE A 165 -12.55 13.33 -18.07
N ASN A 166 -11.55 13.04 -17.24
CA ASN A 166 -11.54 13.32 -15.82
C ASN A 166 -10.17 13.92 -15.45
N ASN A 167 -10.13 14.95 -14.60
CA ASN A 167 -8.87 15.53 -14.17
C ASN A 167 -8.10 14.57 -13.26
N PRO A 168 -6.76 14.55 -13.29
CA PRO A 168 -5.97 13.87 -12.27
C PRO A 168 -6.27 14.46 -10.88
N GLY A 169 -6.59 13.57 -9.93
CA GLY A 169 -6.96 13.93 -8.55
C GLY A 169 -8.45 14.17 -8.34
N ASP A 170 -9.28 14.24 -9.40
CA ASP A 170 -10.74 14.25 -9.30
C ASP A 170 -11.27 12.81 -9.18
N ILE A 171 -12.33 12.64 -8.42
CA ILE A 171 -13.08 11.38 -8.34
C ILE A 171 -14.43 11.61 -9.04
N PRO A 172 -14.72 10.91 -10.15
CA PRO A 172 -15.99 11.08 -10.85
C PRO A 172 -17.13 10.37 -10.12
N SER A 173 -18.37 10.73 -10.43
CA SER A 173 -19.54 9.95 -10.06
C SER A 173 -19.96 9.06 -11.21
N ILE A 174 -20.19 7.77 -10.94
CA ILE A 174 -20.65 6.76 -11.90
C ILE A 174 -21.95 6.19 -11.36
N VAL A 175 -23.06 6.56 -11.96
CA VAL A 175 -24.42 6.23 -11.51
C VAL A 175 -25.37 6.13 -12.69
N ASP A 176 -26.46 5.39 -12.56
CA ASP A 176 -27.59 5.41 -13.47
C ASP A 176 -28.44 6.68 -13.19
N ILE A 177 -28.14 7.78 -13.89
CA ILE A 177 -28.63 9.12 -13.52
C ILE A 177 -30.12 9.35 -13.86
N ASP A 178 -30.63 8.61 -14.81
CA ASP A 178 -32.02 8.74 -15.24
C ASP A 178 -32.86 7.46 -15.03
N ASN A 179 -32.29 6.49 -14.34
CA ASN A 179 -32.91 5.22 -13.95
C ASN A 179 -33.34 4.37 -15.15
N ASP A 180 -32.57 4.38 -16.23
CA ASP A 180 -32.85 3.58 -17.43
C ASP A 180 -32.13 2.22 -17.44
N GLY A 181 -31.22 1.99 -16.48
CA GLY A 181 -30.53 0.73 -16.25
C GLY A 181 -29.15 0.64 -16.88
N ASP A 182 -28.58 1.77 -17.33
CA ASP A 182 -27.18 1.86 -17.69
C ASP A 182 -26.42 2.89 -16.83
N LEU A 183 -25.10 2.85 -16.85
CA LEU A 183 -24.27 3.69 -15.99
C LEU A 183 -23.78 4.93 -16.72
N ASP A 184 -24.10 6.08 -16.18
CA ASP A 184 -23.66 7.38 -16.65
C ASP A 184 -22.47 7.91 -15.83
N TYR A 185 -21.74 8.87 -16.41
CA TYR A 185 -20.51 9.39 -15.86
C TYR A 185 -20.59 10.90 -15.70
N VAL A 186 -20.43 11.38 -14.48
CA VAL A 186 -20.37 12.82 -14.18
C VAL A 186 -19.00 13.17 -13.68
N ALA A 187 -18.32 14.09 -14.38
CA ALA A 187 -16.97 14.54 -14.03
C ALA A 187 -16.84 16.03 -14.32
N PHE A 188 -15.94 16.70 -13.64
CA PHE A 188 -15.60 18.09 -13.93
C PHE A 188 -14.94 18.25 -15.29
N ASP A 189 -15.21 19.37 -15.94
CA ASP A 189 -14.51 19.77 -17.15
C ASP A 189 -13.04 20.12 -16.85
N ILE A 190 -12.22 20.26 -17.89
CA ILE A 190 -10.77 20.57 -17.77
C ILE A 190 -10.51 21.89 -17.04
N SER A 191 -11.50 22.77 -16.96
CA SER A 191 -11.39 24.05 -16.23
C SER A 191 -11.73 23.94 -14.75
N GLY A 192 -12.31 22.81 -14.31
CA GLY A 192 -12.74 22.59 -12.93
C GLY A 192 -13.93 23.44 -12.50
N GLY A 193 -14.64 24.08 -13.44
CA GLY A 193 -15.74 24.99 -13.11
C GLY A 193 -17.13 24.42 -13.37
N ARG A 194 -17.25 23.34 -14.16
CA ARG A 194 -18.52 22.75 -14.59
C ARG A 194 -18.43 21.25 -14.61
N THR A 195 -19.57 20.61 -14.44
CA THR A 195 -19.70 19.17 -14.56
C THR A 195 -20.19 18.78 -15.95
N ASN A 196 -19.49 17.85 -16.59
CA ASN A 196 -19.92 17.19 -17.81
C ASN A 196 -20.71 15.93 -17.46
N LEU A 197 -21.83 15.72 -18.14
CA LEU A 197 -22.56 14.47 -18.17
C LEU A 197 -22.19 13.70 -19.44
N TYR A 198 -21.50 12.60 -19.26
CA TYR A 198 -21.26 11.60 -20.30
C TYR A 198 -22.26 10.47 -20.09
N LYS A 199 -23.35 10.48 -20.90
CA LYS A 199 -24.41 9.47 -20.82
C LYS A 199 -24.00 8.22 -21.62
N ASP A 200 -24.21 7.04 -21.06
CA ASP A 200 -24.27 5.82 -21.85
C ASP A 200 -25.62 5.81 -22.63
N MET A 201 -25.54 5.58 -23.90
CA MET A 201 -26.69 5.57 -24.82
C MET A 201 -27.12 4.13 -25.16
N ARG A 202 -26.67 3.18 -24.40
CA ARG A 202 -26.91 1.76 -24.67
C ARG A 202 -28.39 1.45 -24.71
N VAL A 203 -29.16 1.93 -23.75
CA VAL A 203 -30.59 1.69 -23.63
C VAL A 203 -31.35 2.42 -24.74
N GLU A 204 -31.08 3.69 -25.01
CA GLU A 204 -31.75 4.47 -26.04
C GLU A 204 -31.48 3.93 -27.44
N LEU A 205 -30.33 3.34 -27.68
CA LEU A 205 -29.97 2.73 -28.96
C LEU A 205 -30.39 1.26 -29.07
N GLY A 206 -30.93 0.67 -28.00
CA GLY A 206 -31.33 -0.75 -27.96
C GLY A 206 -30.16 -1.70 -28.15
N LEU A 207 -28.99 -1.34 -27.64
CA LEU A 207 -27.78 -2.15 -27.71
C LEU A 207 -27.77 -3.24 -26.61
N PRO A 208 -27.01 -4.33 -26.80
CA PRO A 208 -26.84 -5.34 -25.76
C PRO A 208 -26.23 -4.78 -24.47
N CYS A 209 -26.55 -5.42 -23.34
CA CYS A 209 -26.11 -5.01 -22.00
C CYS A 209 -24.59 -4.94 -21.85
N ASP A 210 -23.83 -5.71 -22.60
CA ASP A 210 -22.38 -5.71 -22.60
C ASP A 210 -21.73 -4.62 -23.49
N SER A 211 -22.53 -3.67 -23.99
CA SER A 211 -22.08 -2.54 -24.80
C SER A 211 -21.91 -1.30 -23.91
N ILE A 212 -20.95 -0.45 -24.25
CA ILE A 212 -20.82 0.92 -23.71
C ILE A 212 -20.79 1.88 -24.91
N HIS A 213 -21.72 2.85 -24.95
CA HIS A 213 -21.80 3.83 -26.02
C HIS A 213 -21.97 5.25 -25.48
N ILE A 214 -20.86 5.87 -25.15
CA ILE A 214 -20.83 7.15 -24.44
C ILE A 214 -21.11 8.33 -25.38
N ALA A 215 -21.98 9.24 -24.94
CA ALA A 215 -22.24 10.53 -25.56
C ALA A 215 -22.10 11.65 -24.53
N LEU A 216 -21.37 12.72 -24.86
CA LEU A 216 -21.39 13.93 -24.06
C LEU A 216 -22.74 14.65 -24.25
N LYS A 217 -23.61 14.52 -23.24
CA LYS A 217 -25.00 15.03 -23.29
C LYS A 217 -25.12 16.44 -22.74
N ASP A 218 -24.41 16.72 -21.66
CA ASP A 218 -24.50 18.03 -21.05
C ASP A 218 -23.09 18.46 -20.60
N ARG A 219 -22.70 19.70 -20.92
CA ARG A 219 -21.42 20.30 -20.49
C ARG A 219 -21.57 21.17 -19.23
N CYS A 220 -22.72 21.12 -18.60
CA CYS A 220 -23.07 21.94 -17.45
C CYS A 220 -24.22 21.26 -16.68
N TRP A 221 -24.06 19.98 -16.39
CA TRP A 221 -25.04 19.22 -15.62
C TRP A 221 -25.33 19.92 -14.29
N GLY A 222 -26.60 19.91 -13.87
CA GLY A 222 -27.04 20.59 -12.67
C GLY A 222 -27.09 22.12 -12.78
N ARG A 223 -26.79 22.71 -13.96
CA ARG A 223 -26.80 24.19 -14.19
C ARG A 223 -25.96 24.93 -13.13
N VAL A 224 -24.83 24.37 -12.73
CA VAL A 224 -23.97 24.87 -11.68
C VAL A 224 -22.63 25.34 -12.25
N TYR A 225 -22.12 26.45 -11.74
CA TYR A 225 -20.76 26.89 -11.98
C TYR A 225 -20.04 27.06 -10.64
N GLN A 226 -18.96 26.29 -10.45
CA GLN A 226 -18.08 26.40 -9.29
C GLN A 226 -17.09 27.55 -9.50
N GLY A 227 -17.05 28.46 -8.53
CA GLY A 227 -16.08 29.56 -8.49
C GLY A 227 -15.03 29.39 -7.41
N PHE A 228 -14.32 30.47 -7.08
CA PHE A 228 -13.33 30.49 -5.97
C PHE A 228 -13.94 30.42 -4.58
N TYR A 229 -15.25 30.59 -4.47
CA TYR A 229 -15.95 30.63 -3.21
C TYR A 229 -16.67 29.31 -2.98
N ARG A 230 -16.95 28.96 -1.73
CA ARG A 230 -17.80 27.80 -1.39
C ARG A 230 -19.16 27.85 -2.09
N THR A 231 -19.67 29.08 -2.30
CA THR A 231 -20.97 29.29 -2.94
C THR A 231 -20.85 29.08 -4.46
N HIS A 232 -21.65 28.18 -4.98
CA HIS A 232 -21.78 27.91 -6.41
C HIS A 232 -22.78 28.89 -7.04
N SER A 233 -22.58 29.19 -8.30
CA SER A 233 -23.57 29.94 -9.10
C SER A 233 -24.62 28.97 -9.62
N LEU A 234 -25.87 29.08 -9.16
CA LEU A 234 -26.98 28.23 -9.57
C LEU A 234 -27.73 28.82 -10.77
N GLY A 235 -28.46 27.97 -11.52
CA GLY A 235 -29.21 28.36 -12.69
C GLY A 235 -28.37 28.91 -13.84
N HIS A 236 -27.11 28.48 -13.90
CA HIS A 236 -26.14 28.95 -14.87
C HIS A 236 -26.58 28.59 -16.30
N SER A 237 -26.56 29.58 -17.20
CA SER A 237 -26.83 29.31 -18.63
C SER A 237 -25.66 28.56 -19.23
N CYS A 238 -25.94 27.41 -19.80
CA CYS A 238 -24.95 26.54 -20.42
C CYS A 238 -24.85 26.76 -21.94
N ASP A 239 -25.33 27.90 -22.44
CA ASP A 239 -25.22 28.27 -23.85
C ASP A 239 -23.77 28.34 -24.29
N ASN A 240 -23.43 27.72 -25.40
CA ASN A 240 -22.08 27.60 -25.96
C ASN A 240 -21.37 28.95 -26.21
N THR A 241 -22.10 30.06 -26.21
CA THR A 241 -21.55 31.40 -26.41
C THR A 241 -20.76 31.94 -25.23
N HIS A 242 -20.92 31.33 -24.03
CA HIS A 242 -20.24 31.77 -22.81
C HIS A 242 -19.01 30.95 -22.46
N LEU A 243 -18.69 29.87 -23.19
CA LEU A 243 -17.52 29.02 -22.98
C LEU A 243 -16.17 29.78 -23.08
N LEU A 244 -16.17 30.98 -23.68
CA LEU A 244 -14.95 31.77 -23.93
C LEU A 244 -14.91 33.12 -23.18
N LYS A 245 -15.94 33.48 -22.41
CA LYS A 245 -15.95 34.73 -21.64
C LYS A 245 -16.30 34.44 -20.18
N PRO A 246 -15.35 34.55 -19.25
CA PRO A 246 -15.69 34.64 -17.84
C PRO A 246 -16.68 35.76 -17.61
N ALA A 247 -17.62 35.62 -16.69
CA ALA A 247 -18.46 36.72 -16.25
C ALA A 247 -17.58 37.91 -15.89
N PRO A 248 -18.00 39.19 -16.17
CA PRO A 248 -17.20 40.35 -15.79
C PRO A 248 -16.91 40.32 -14.28
N GLY A 249 -15.64 40.17 -13.91
CA GLY A 249 -15.19 40.06 -12.53
C GLY A 249 -14.95 38.62 -12.03
N ALA A 250 -15.30 37.59 -12.77
CA ALA A 250 -14.91 36.23 -12.44
C ALA A 250 -13.42 36.03 -12.75
N GLN A 251 -12.62 35.76 -11.76
CA GLN A 251 -11.26 35.31 -11.98
C GLN A 251 -11.32 33.93 -12.63
N LYS A 252 -10.45 33.70 -13.58
CA LYS A 252 -10.38 32.40 -14.29
C LYS A 252 -9.91 31.35 -13.29
N VAL A 253 -10.85 30.54 -12.80
CA VAL A 253 -10.53 29.40 -11.95
C VAL A 253 -10.04 28.29 -12.86
N THR A 254 -8.85 27.87 -12.66
CA THR A 254 -8.29 26.64 -13.24
C THR A 254 -7.72 25.84 -12.09
N HIS A 255 -8.52 25.06 -11.40
CA HIS A 255 -8.00 24.04 -10.49
C HIS A 255 -8.71 22.72 -10.79
N SER A 256 -7.94 21.67 -10.83
CA SER A 256 -8.39 20.30 -10.63
C SER A 256 -8.45 20.05 -9.12
N GLY A 257 -9.18 19.08 -8.70
CA GLY A 257 -9.35 18.72 -7.30
C GLY A 257 -10.79 18.92 -6.85
N ASN A 258 -11.70 18.16 -7.49
CA ASN A 258 -13.14 18.11 -7.18
C ASN A 258 -13.58 16.66 -7.05
N THR A 259 -14.52 16.42 -6.15
CA THR A 259 -15.03 15.08 -5.86
C THR A 259 -16.55 15.11 -5.85
N PRO A 260 -17.19 15.16 -7.05
CA PRO A 260 -18.62 15.12 -7.15
C PRO A 260 -19.16 13.77 -6.67
N CYS A 261 -20.03 13.78 -5.67
CA CYS A 261 -20.77 12.62 -5.23
C CYS A 261 -22.25 12.83 -5.51
N LEU A 262 -22.78 12.07 -6.44
CA LEU A 262 -24.21 12.07 -6.75
C LEU A 262 -24.92 11.05 -5.88
N PHE A 263 -26.00 11.47 -5.22
CA PHE A 263 -26.80 10.61 -4.36
C PHE A 263 -28.23 11.17 -4.23
N ASP A 264 -29.21 10.31 -4.11
CA ASP A 264 -30.58 10.71 -3.88
C ASP A 264 -30.77 11.00 -2.40
N TRP A 265 -30.62 12.29 -1.99
CA TRP A 265 -30.59 12.72 -0.59
C TRP A 265 -31.91 12.50 0.14
N ASP A 266 -33.04 12.79 -0.53
CA ASP A 266 -34.36 12.71 0.08
C ASP A 266 -35.26 11.59 -0.51
N MET A 267 -34.67 10.72 -1.33
CA MET A 267 -35.31 9.57 -1.95
C MET A 267 -36.53 9.98 -2.83
N ASP A 268 -36.42 11.09 -3.55
CA ASP A 268 -37.48 11.58 -4.48
C ASP A 268 -37.30 11.07 -5.92
N GLY A 269 -36.15 10.46 -6.24
CA GLY A 269 -35.83 9.81 -7.49
C GLY A 269 -35.04 10.68 -8.47
N ASP A 270 -34.54 11.84 -8.04
CA ASP A 270 -33.49 12.54 -8.76
C ASP A 270 -32.20 12.57 -7.92
N TYR A 271 -31.06 12.78 -8.59
CA TYR A 271 -29.76 12.80 -7.90
C TYR A 271 -29.38 14.20 -7.48
N ASP A 272 -29.20 14.38 -6.20
CA ASP A 272 -28.56 15.53 -5.58
C ASP A 272 -27.03 15.44 -5.68
N TYR A 273 -26.35 16.49 -5.29
CA TYR A 273 -24.93 16.63 -5.49
C TYR A 273 -24.22 17.10 -4.21
N LEU A 274 -23.25 16.34 -3.74
CA LEU A 274 -22.36 16.73 -2.66
C LEU A 274 -20.96 16.96 -3.26
N ASP A 275 -20.50 18.20 -3.23
CA ASP A 275 -19.24 18.63 -3.83
C ASP A 275 -18.13 18.79 -2.80
N GLY A 276 -17.04 18.02 -2.95
CA GLY A 276 -15.78 18.23 -2.28
C GLY A 276 -14.79 18.97 -3.15
N SER A 277 -14.06 19.92 -2.58
CA SER A 277 -13.10 20.73 -3.32
C SER A 277 -11.77 20.81 -2.58
N VAL A 278 -10.67 20.76 -3.34
CA VAL A 278 -9.30 20.92 -2.83
C VAL A 278 -9.10 22.24 -2.05
N SER A 279 -9.96 23.23 -2.26
CA SER A 279 -9.87 24.55 -1.65
C SER A 279 -10.55 24.67 -0.30
N PHE A 280 -11.37 23.71 0.11
CA PHE A 280 -12.21 23.80 1.30
C PHE A 280 -12.17 22.52 2.13
N ASN A 281 -12.38 22.67 3.43
CA ASN A 281 -12.51 21.55 4.36
C ASN A 281 -13.95 21.01 4.40
N GLU A 282 -14.91 21.87 4.06
CA GLU A 282 -16.33 21.55 4.08
C GLU A 282 -16.81 21.13 2.71
N MET A 283 -17.89 20.37 2.67
CA MET A 283 -18.55 19.99 1.43
C MET A 283 -19.80 20.85 1.18
N THR A 284 -20.01 21.20 -0.08
CA THR A 284 -21.19 21.94 -0.51
C THR A 284 -22.24 20.97 -1.05
N PHE A 285 -23.42 21.00 -0.44
CA PHE A 285 -24.59 20.27 -0.93
C PHE A 285 -25.38 21.15 -1.90
N LEU A 286 -25.83 20.54 -3.00
CA LEU A 286 -26.65 21.16 -4.05
C LEU A 286 -27.89 20.31 -4.25
N LYS A 287 -29.08 20.85 -3.93
CA LYS A 287 -30.33 20.14 -4.17
C LYS A 287 -30.72 20.25 -5.64
N ASN A 288 -30.93 19.11 -6.30
CA ASN A 288 -31.53 19.04 -7.63
C ASN A 288 -33.02 19.39 -7.54
N GLY A 289 -33.56 20.00 -8.54
CA GLY A 289 -34.95 20.38 -8.59
C GLY A 289 -35.69 19.80 -9.78
N ARG A 290 -35.19 18.74 -10.38
CA ARG A 290 -35.85 18.11 -11.53
C ARG A 290 -37.26 17.64 -11.17
N ILE A 291 -37.42 17.02 -10.02
CA ILE A 291 -38.74 16.52 -9.54
C ILE A 291 -39.61 17.67 -9.07
N GLU A 292 -39.10 18.61 -8.28
CA GLU A 292 -39.86 19.78 -7.79
C GLU A 292 -40.37 20.66 -8.94
N ASN A 293 -39.62 20.74 -10.03
CA ASN A 293 -40.01 21.49 -11.23
C ASN A 293 -40.97 20.72 -12.15
N GLY A 294 -41.38 19.51 -11.80
CA GLY A 294 -42.30 18.68 -12.61
C GLY A 294 -41.62 18.04 -13.82
N GLY A 295 -40.35 17.81 -13.79
CA GLY A 295 -39.52 17.27 -14.87
C GLY A 295 -38.67 18.33 -15.56
N GLY A 296 -37.89 17.91 -16.53
CA GLY A 296 -36.98 18.78 -17.29
C GLY A 296 -35.51 18.45 -17.03
N PRO A 297 -34.57 19.34 -17.40
CA PRO A 297 -33.18 19.10 -17.15
C PRO A 297 -32.81 19.22 -15.66
N ASP A 298 -31.84 18.48 -15.22
CA ASP A 298 -31.29 18.62 -13.89
C ASP A 298 -30.77 20.04 -13.67
N SER A 299 -31.20 20.63 -12.55
CA SER A 299 -30.84 22.00 -12.20
C SER A 299 -30.85 22.16 -10.67
N ALA A 300 -29.74 22.54 -10.10
CA ALA A 300 -29.67 22.84 -8.68
C ALA A 300 -30.56 24.06 -8.33
N ILE A 301 -31.45 23.89 -7.35
CA ILE A 301 -32.40 24.90 -6.89
C ILE A 301 -32.04 25.49 -5.53
N ALA A 302 -31.22 24.79 -4.76
CA ALA A 302 -30.72 25.23 -3.44
C ALA A 302 -29.29 24.72 -3.21
N GLN A 303 -28.60 25.38 -2.28
CA GLN A 303 -27.28 24.99 -1.86
C GLN A 303 -27.08 25.18 -0.35
N ASP A 304 -26.31 24.28 0.25
CA ASP A 304 -25.78 24.41 1.61
C ASP A 304 -24.26 24.24 1.56
N THR A 305 -23.53 25.33 1.83
CA THR A 305 -22.06 25.37 1.73
C THR A 305 -21.34 24.77 2.95
N MET A 306 -22.10 24.33 3.94
CA MET A 306 -21.62 23.70 5.15
C MET A 306 -22.51 22.51 5.50
N TRP A 307 -22.70 21.63 4.53
CA TRP A 307 -23.62 20.51 4.70
C TRP A 307 -23.35 19.71 5.98
N GLN A 308 -24.42 19.40 6.65
CA GLN A 308 -24.40 18.65 7.90
C GLN A 308 -25.49 17.59 7.96
N ALA A 309 -25.19 16.51 8.66
CA ALA A 309 -26.19 15.48 8.96
C ALA A 309 -25.99 14.99 10.39
N GLY A 310 -27.10 14.65 11.07
CA GLY A 310 -27.05 14.22 12.47
C GLY A 310 -26.39 15.23 13.42
N GLY A 311 -26.44 16.53 13.09
CA GLY A 311 -25.82 17.60 13.87
C GLY A 311 -24.30 17.74 13.72
N LYS A 312 -23.68 17.02 12.78
CA LYS A 312 -22.26 17.08 12.50
C LYS A 312 -22.00 17.70 11.11
N VAL A 313 -21.34 18.86 11.08
CA VAL A 313 -20.84 19.49 9.84
C VAL A 313 -19.62 18.74 9.37
N ILE A 314 -19.52 18.50 8.05
CA ILE A 314 -18.27 18.02 7.46
C ILE A 314 -17.24 19.16 7.53
N ASP A 315 -16.16 18.91 8.25
CA ASP A 315 -14.97 19.78 8.34
C ASP A 315 -13.74 18.86 8.39
N LEU A 316 -13.35 18.37 7.21
CA LEU A 316 -12.16 17.54 7.03
C LEU A 316 -11.10 18.36 6.31
N PRO A 317 -9.98 18.70 6.99
CA PRO A 317 -8.92 19.46 6.40
C PRO A 317 -8.42 18.87 5.08
N ALA A 318 -8.26 19.74 4.11
CA ALA A 318 -7.70 19.48 2.81
C ALA A 318 -8.45 18.40 1.98
N PHE A 319 -9.47 18.85 1.25
CA PHE A 319 -10.06 18.12 0.17
C PHE A 319 -10.88 16.88 0.60
N PRO A 320 -12.06 17.05 1.22
CA PRO A 320 -12.96 15.93 1.51
C PRO A 320 -13.54 15.32 0.25
N ALA A 321 -13.72 13.99 0.25
CA ALA A 321 -14.43 13.23 -0.77
C ALA A 321 -15.52 12.39 -0.13
N ALA A 322 -16.67 12.27 -0.80
CA ALA A 322 -17.80 11.47 -0.36
C ALA A 322 -17.97 10.22 -1.24
N PHE A 323 -18.39 9.11 -0.62
CA PHE A 323 -18.64 7.82 -1.26
C PHE A 323 -20.01 7.33 -0.85
N ASN A 324 -20.93 7.22 -1.82
CA ASN A 324 -22.31 6.77 -1.59
C ASN A 324 -22.42 5.26 -1.84
N ILE A 325 -22.31 4.48 -0.79
CA ILE A 325 -22.29 3.02 -0.81
C ILE A 325 -23.15 2.45 0.32
N ASP A 326 -23.76 1.29 0.11
CA ASP A 326 -24.57 0.57 1.12
C ASP A 326 -23.63 -0.26 1.99
N ILE A 327 -23.00 0.41 3.00
CA ILE A 327 -21.91 -0.17 3.79
C ILE A 327 -22.37 -1.25 4.76
N ASP A 328 -23.61 -1.18 5.24
CA ASP A 328 -24.17 -2.19 6.12
C ASP A 328 -25.12 -3.17 5.42
N GLN A 329 -25.30 -3.01 4.11
CA GLN A 329 -26.12 -3.88 3.25
C GLN A 329 -27.58 -4.00 3.72
N ASP A 330 -28.15 -2.89 4.19
CA ASP A 330 -29.58 -2.80 4.57
C ASP A 330 -30.48 -2.42 3.37
N GLY A 331 -29.90 -2.21 2.20
CA GLY A 331 -30.56 -1.84 0.94
C GLY A 331 -30.63 -0.33 0.70
N LYS A 332 -30.07 0.49 1.59
CA LYS A 332 -29.95 1.94 1.42
C LYS A 332 -28.48 2.32 1.37
N LYS A 333 -28.12 3.15 0.40
CA LYS A 333 -26.76 3.65 0.33
C LYS A 333 -26.51 4.66 1.45
N ASP A 334 -25.38 4.49 2.13
CA ASP A 334 -24.85 5.37 3.15
C ASP A 334 -23.84 6.36 2.58
N LEU A 335 -23.27 7.25 3.43
CA LEU A 335 -22.16 8.11 3.05
C LEU A 335 -20.94 7.83 3.92
N LEU A 336 -19.82 7.54 3.26
CA LEU A 336 -18.49 7.64 3.84
C LEU A 336 -17.83 8.91 3.34
N ILE A 337 -17.21 9.66 4.25
CA ILE A 337 -16.45 10.87 3.91
C ILE A 337 -15.01 10.66 4.34
N ALA A 338 -14.06 10.93 3.44
CA ALA A 338 -12.64 10.79 3.74
C ALA A 338 -11.81 11.90 3.07
N PRO A 339 -10.59 12.21 3.56
CA PRO A 339 -9.70 13.12 2.86
C PRO A 339 -9.25 12.53 1.51
N ASN A 340 -9.18 13.36 0.47
CA ASN A 340 -8.61 12.99 -0.83
C ASN A 340 -7.24 13.64 -1.09
N ALA A 341 -6.66 14.28 -0.08
CA ALA A 341 -5.33 14.90 -0.17
C ALA A 341 -4.27 13.97 0.41
N PRO A 342 -3.14 13.76 -0.29
CA PRO A 342 -2.06 12.92 0.22
C PRO A 342 -1.30 13.61 1.35
N GLY A 343 -0.79 12.80 2.29
CA GLY A 343 0.19 13.23 3.28
C GLY A 343 -0.39 13.84 4.56
N SER A 344 0.45 14.62 5.27
CA SER A 344 0.18 15.12 6.62
C SER A 344 -0.65 16.41 6.68
N VAL A 345 -1.29 16.78 5.61
CA VAL A 345 -2.07 18.04 5.53
C VAL A 345 -3.52 17.87 5.98
N SER A 346 -3.96 16.65 6.18
CA SER A 346 -5.32 16.31 6.57
C SER A 346 -5.36 15.48 7.85
N GLU A 347 -6.57 15.28 8.39
CA GLU A 347 -6.85 14.34 9.47
C GLU A 347 -6.46 12.92 9.04
N ASN A 348 -5.64 12.26 9.84
CA ASN A 348 -5.03 10.98 9.49
C ASN A 348 -5.39 9.83 10.46
N TYR A 349 -6.32 10.06 11.39
CA TYR A 349 -6.87 9.01 12.25
C TYR A 349 -8.39 9.11 12.37
N LYS A 350 -8.92 10.33 12.63
CA LYS A 350 -10.35 10.63 12.66
C LYS A 350 -10.84 11.15 11.31
N GLY A 351 -10.28 10.63 10.24
CA GLY A 351 -10.49 11.09 8.87
C GLY A 351 -11.57 10.35 8.10
N ILE A 352 -12.09 9.21 8.61
CA ILE A 352 -13.08 8.41 7.87
C ILE A 352 -14.42 8.52 8.61
N TRP A 353 -15.29 9.38 8.09
CA TRP A 353 -16.58 9.67 8.71
C TRP A 353 -17.68 8.83 8.10
N PHE A 354 -18.53 8.26 8.92
CA PHE A 354 -19.66 7.42 8.51
C PHE A 354 -20.97 8.08 8.89
N TYR A 355 -21.83 8.29 7.88
CA TYR A 355 -23.20 8.73 8.02
C TYR A 355 -24.13 7.65 7.50
N LYS A 356 -24.96 7.09 8.42
CA LYS A 356 -25.96 6.08 8.05
C LYS A 356 -27.23 6.71 7.55
N ASN A 357 -27.81 6.11 6.51
CA ASN A 357 -29.05 6.54 5.87
C ASN A 357 -30.28 5.87 6.46
N TYR A 358 -31.09 6.63 7.18
CA TYR A 358 -32.41 6.22 7.67
C TYR A 358 -33.56 6.85 6.89
N SER A 359 -33.28 7.56 5.77
CA SER A 359 -34.28 8.29 4.98
C SER A 359 -35.42 7.41 4.52
N THR A 360 -36.57 8.04 4.34
CA THR A 360 -37.74 7.48 3.64
C THR A 360 -38.17 8.46 2.54
N PRO A 361 -38.88 8.03 1.49
CA PRO A 361 -39.23 8.91 0.39
C PRO A 361 -39.76 10.27 0.81
N GLY A 362 -39.09 11.34 0.39
CA GLY A 362 -39.39 12.73 0.75
C GLY A 362 -39.05 13.16 2.17
N THR A 363 -38.38 12.31 2.95
CA THR A 363 -37.98 12.62 4.35
C THR A 363 -36.55 12.18 4.60
N PRO A 364 -35.56 13.06 4.37
CA PRO A 364 -34.15 12.76 4.59
C PRO A 364 -33.86 12.60 6.09
N ASP A 365 -33.16 11.52 6.44
CA ASP A 365 -32.70 11.24 7.80
C ASP A 365 -31.32 10.58 7.74
N TRP A 366 -30.28 11.39 7.68
CA TRP A 366 -28.89 10.98 7.69
C TRP A 366 -28.28 11.20 9.07
N ARG A 367 -27.66 10.15 9.64
CA ARG A 367 -27.15 10.22 11.02
C ARG A 367 -25.67 9.92 11.06
N PHE A 368 -24.91 10.84 11.62
CA PHE A 368 -23.51 10.62 11.94
C PHE A 368 -23.33 9.47 12.92
N GLN A 369 -22.44 8.53 12.57
CA GLN A 369 -22.16 7.34 13.39
C GLN A 369 -20.74 7.37 13.98
N SER A 370 -19.73 7.72 13.18
CA SER A 370 -18.32 7.65 13.59
C SER A 370 -17.47 8.62 12.76
N ASP A 371 -16.37 9.11 13.36
CA ASP A 371 -15.32 9.86 12.69
C ASP A 371 -14.07 8.98 12.39
N SER A 372 -14.11 7.70 12.75
CA SER A 372 -12.99 6.76 12.67
C SER A 372 -13.45 5.38 12.17
N PHE A 373 -14.36 5.38 11.18
CA PHE A 373 -14.80 4.14 10.53
C PHE A 373 -13.59 3.37 10.00
N ILE A 374 -13.50 2.07 10.27
CA ILE A 374 -12.38 1.15 10.04
C ILE A 374 -11.05 1.55 10.71
N THR A 375 -10.68 2.82 10.86
CA THR A 375 -9.43 3.18 11.54
C THR A 375 -9.43 2.78 13.01
N SER A 376 -10.57 2.79 13.68
CA SER A 376 -10.72 2.26 15.05
C SER A 376 -10.49 0.74 15.16
N GLU A 377 -10.56 0.02 14.03
CA GLU A 377 -10.34 -1.43 13.94
C GLU A 377 -8.89 -1.80 13.54
N THR A 378 -8.02 -0.79 13.39
CA THR A 378 -6.64 -0.96 12.91
C THR A 378 -5.63 -0.49 13.95
N ILE A 379 -4.38 -0.98 13.86
CA ILE A 379 -3.24 -0.26 14.45
C ILE A 379 -2.93 0.90 13.51
N ASP A 380 -3.34 2.10 13.90
CA ASP A 380 -3.10 3.33 13.14
C ASP A 380 -2.61 4.43 14.09
N LEU A 381 -1.41 4.93 13.85
CA LEU A 381 -0.75 5.97 14.64
C LEU A 381 -0.69 7.32 13.90
N GLY A 382 -1.54 7.47 12.90
CA GLY A 382 -1.68 8.69 12.11
C GLY A 382 -0.71 8.77 10.94
N ALA A 383 0.54 9.11 11.16
CA ALA A 383 1.54 9.19 10.10
C ALA A 383 2.81 8.47 10.50
N ALA A 384 3.35 7.68 9.60
CA ALA A 384 4.50 6.81 9.75
C ALA A 384 4.47 5.97 11.04
N SER A 385 5.02 4.80 10.98
CA SER A 385 5.08 3.90 12.13
C SER A 385 6.44 3.22 12.17
N TYR A 386 7.02 3.16 13.38
CA TYR A 386 8.33 2.60 13.64
C TYR A 386 8.20 1.52 14.71
N PRO A 387 7.98 0.25 14.32
CA PRO A 387 7.81 -0.85 15.26
C PRO A 387 9.15 -1.22 15.93
N MET A 388 9.09 -1.60 17.19
CA MET A 388 10.18 -2.15 17.97
C MET A 388 9.67 -3.25 18.88
N PHE A 389 10.39 -4.36 18.96
CA PHE A 389 10.10 -5.43 19.89
C PHE A 389 11.01 -5.36 21.12
N PHE A 390 10.41 -5.46 22.31
CA PHE A 390 11.14 -5.47 23.58
C PHE A 390 10.26 -6.09 24.69
N ASP A 391 10.83 -6.98 25.50
CA ASP A 391 10.14 -7.53 26.69
C ASP A 391 10.18 -6.49 27.82
N HIS A 392 9.14 -5.65 27.91
CA HIS A 392 9.09 -4.53 28.83
C HIS A 392 8.73 -4.96 30.27
N ASN A 393 7.80 -5.88 30.42
CA ASN A 393 7.35 -6.34 31.73
C ASN A 393 8.20 -7.49 32.29
N LYS A 394 9.18 -7.99 31.52
CA LYS A 394 10.09 -9.08 31.86
C LYS A 394 9.38 -10.40 32.15
N ASP A 395 8.28 -10.68 31.44
CA ASP A 395 7.55 -11.94 31.52
C ASP A 395 8.05 -13.01 30.52
N GLY A 396 9.08 -12.70 29.74
CA GLY A 396 9.69 -13.56 28.74
C GLY A 396 8.99 -13.54 27.39
N LYS A 397 8.00 -12.68 27.18
CA LYS A 397 7.34 -12.47 25.90
C LYS A 397 7.72 -11.11 25.32
N THR A 398 7.80 -11.07 24.03
CA THR A 398 8.20 -9.86 23.31
C THR A 398 7.01 -8.93 23.12
N ASP A 399 7.01 -7.78 23.79
CA ASP A 399 6.01 -6.73 23.61
C ASP A 399 6.28 -5.92 22.34
N LEU A 400 5.29 -5.15 21.90
CA LEU A 400 5.40 -4.31 20.72
C LEU A 400 5.27 -2.83 21.08
N PHE A 401 6.30 -2.06 20.74
CA PHE A 401 6.29 -0.60 20.79
C PHE A 401 6.22 -0.06 19.37
N VAL A 402 5.43 0.98 19.16
CA VAL A 402 5.31 1.61 17.85
C VAL A 402 5.42 3.11 18.02
N GLY A 403 6.53 3.68 17.56
CA GLY A 403 6.68 5.11 17.44
C GLY A 403 6.05 5.62 16.14
N SER A 404 5.80 6.93 16.03
CA SER A 404 5.15 7.53 14.86
C SER A 404 5.64 8.94 14.54
N ASP A 405 5.41 9.39 13.30
CA ASP A 405 5.51 10.82 12.95
C ASP A 405 4.35 11.61 13.57
N GLY A 406 3.21 10.97 13.82
CA GLY A 406 2.17 11.42 14.72
C GLY A 406 0.80 11.68 14.12
N TYR A 407 -0.10 12.07 15.02
CA TYR A 407 -1.49 12.41 14.69
C TYR A 407 -1.61 13.86 14.26
N TYR A 408 -2.48 14.11 13.29
CA TYR A 408 -2.82 15.43 12.81
C TYR A 408 -3.30 16.34 13.98
N GLN A 409 -2.87 17.57 13.94
CA GLN A 409 -3.35 18.63 14.83
C GLN A 409 -3.91 19.77 14.00
N SER A 410 -4.90 20.45 14.52
CA SER A 410 -5.44 21.65 13.90
C SER A 410 -4.30 22.60 13.50
N GLY A 411 -4.29 23.04 12.24
CA GLY A 411 -3.24 23.86 11.67
C GLY A 411 -2.15 23.11 10.90
N GLY A 412 -2.34 21.81 10.59
CA GLY A 412 -1.46 21.06 9.68
C GLY A 412 -0.16 20.57 10.30
N THR A 413 -0.08 20.49 11.64
CA THR A 413 1.07 19.93 12.34
C THR A 413 0.80 18.50 12.79
N LEU A 414 1.86 17.69 12.91
CA LEU A 414 1.77 16.36 13.50
C LEU A 414 2.30 16.37 14.93
N ARG A 415 1.71 15.53 15.79
CA ARG A 415 2.16 15.31 17.15
C ARG A 415 2.48 13.84 17.35
N SER A 416 3.77 13.55 17.49
CA SER A 416 4.29 12.20 17.59
C SER A 416 3.96 11.55 18.93
N ARG A 417 3.78 10.24 18.90
CA ARG A 417 3.56 9.38 20.07
C ARG A 417 4.31 8.08 19.91
N MET A 418 4.39 7.35 21.00
CA MET A 418 4.79 5.96 20.99
C MET A 418 3.73 5.14 21.71
N SER A 419 3.17 4.15 21.03
CA SER A 419 2.19 3.23 21.63
C SER A 419 2.88 1.99 22.17
N TYR A 420 2.40 1.48 23.29
CA TYR A 420 2.85 0.25 23.93
C TYR A 420 1.75 -0.80 23.92
N TYR A 421 2.02 -1.93 23.29
CA TYR A 421 1.17 -3.11 23.24
C TYR A 421 1.83 -4.25 23.99
N LEU A 422 1.18 -4.69 25.07
CA LEU A 422 1.59 -5.85 25.86
C LEU A 422 1.31 -7.13 25.08
N ASN A 423 2.27 -8.04 25.05
CA ASN A 423 2.12 -9.37 24.50
C ASN A 423 1.30 -10.26 25.47
N THR A 424 0.02 -10.45 25.17
CA THR A 424 -0.92 -11.27 25.93
C THR A 424 -1.07 -12.69 25.37
N SER A 425 -0.12 -13.12 24.53
CA SER A 425 -0.15 -14.44 23.89
C SER A 425 -0.26 -15.58 24.90
N THR A 426 -1.05 -16.57 24.51
CA THR A 426 -1.10 -17.89 25.14
C THR A 426 -0.57 -18.93 24.16
N THR A 427 -0.27 -20.14 24.63
CA THR A 427 0.26 -21.20 23.77
C THR A 427 -0.65 -21.42 22.55
N GLY A 428 -0.10 -21.18 21.36
CA GLY A 428 -0.80 -21.34 20.07
C GLY A 428 -1.76 -20.20 19.69
N SER A 429 -1.82 -19.11 20.46
CA SER A 429 -2.70 -17.96 20.18
C SER A 429 -1.96 -16.65 20.44
N PRO A 430 -1.14 -16.17 19.49
CA PRO A 430 -0.46 -14.89 19.63
C PRO A 430 -1.46 -13.73 19.67
N SER A 431 -1.23 -12.80 20.61
CA SER A 431 -2.08 -11.62 20.77
C SER A 431 -1.36 -10.47 21.45
N TYR A 432 -1.81 -9.25 21.14
CA TYR A 432 -1.34 -8.01 21.76
C TYR A 432 -2.51 -7.22 22.35
N THR A 433 -2.25 -6.50 23.44
CA THR A 433 -3.24 -5.60 24.05
C THR A 433 -2.62 -4.23 24.29
N LEU A 434 -3.23 -3.18 23.74
CA LEU A 434 -2.81 -1.80 23.94
C LEU A 434 -2.89 -1.46 25.44
N GLN A 435 -1.76 -1.05 26.01
CA GLN A 435 -1.65 -0.60 27.40
C GLN A 435 -1.60 0.92 27.49
N ASP A 436 -0.85 1.55 26.59
CA ASP A 436 -0.66 2.99 26.55
C ASP A 436 -0.45 3.46 25.11
N ASN A 437 -1.20 4.44 24.66
CA ASN A 437 -1.06 5.00 23.30
C ASN A 437 -0.17 6.25 23.23
N ASP A 438 0.38 6.66 24.36
CA ASP A 438 1.30 7.79 24.48
C ASP A 438 2.36 7.50 25.54
N PHE A 439 3.00 6.34 25.41
CA PHE A 439 4.00 5.84 26.34
C PHE A 439 5.10 6.88 26.57
N LEU A 440 5.42 7.15 27.82
CA LEU A 440 6.29 8.24 28.32
C LEU A 440 5.73 9.65 28.12
N GLY A 441 4.48 9.85 27.69
CA GLY A 441 3.86 11.15 27.51
C GLY A 441 4.54 12.01 26.46
N LEU A 442 5.03 11.38 25.38
CA LEU A 442 5.87 12.01 24.34
C LEU A 442 5.12 13.11 23.58
N ASN A 443 3.78 13.04 23.54
CA ASN A 443 2.97 14.07 22.89
C ASN A 443 3.17 15.48 23.46
N THR A 444 3.68 15.59 24.69
CA THR A 444 3.95 16.88 25.36
C THR A 444 5.29 17.49 24.97
N LEU A 445 6.20 16.70 24.39
CA LEU A 445 7.58 17.11 24.05
C LEU A 445 7.70 17.73 22.65
N ASN A 446 6.62 17.79 21.89
CA ASN A 446 6.56 18.34 20.53
C ASN A 446 7.60 17.73 19.54
N PHE A 447 7.94 16.47 19.72
CA PHE A 447 8.77 15.76 18.77
C PHE A 447 8.07 15.61 17.43
N LYS A 448 8.86 15.62 16.36
CA LYS A 448 8.45 15.17 15.02
C LYS A 448 9.21 13.90 14.70
N GLY A 449 8.46 12.82 14.51
CA GLY A 449 9.02 11.48 14.35
C GLY A 449 9.55 10.92 15.65
N VAL A 450 9.15 9.69 15.96
CA VAL A 450 9.69 8.93 17.09
C VAL A 450 10.01 7.53 16.59
N ALA A 451 11.29 7.22 16.41
CA ALA A 451 11.77 5.89 16.04
C ALA A 451 12.52 5.29 17.25
N PRO A 452 11.94 4.31 17.96
CA PRO A 452 12.52 3.77 19.20
C PRO A 452 13.59 2.69 18.92
N ALA A 453 14.61 2.63 19.79
CA ALA A 453 15.57 1.53 19.88
C ALA A 453 15.97 1.29 21.32
N THR A 454 16.11 0.00 21.71
CA THR A 454 16.55 -0.39 23.06
C THR A 454 17.84 -1.19 23.03
N GLY A 455 18.63 -1.07 24.10
CA GLY A 455 19.87 -1.81 24.34
C GLY A 455 20.75 -1.12 25.37
N ASP A 456 21.69 -1.86 25.95
CA ASP A 456 22.65 -1.33 26.91
C ASP A 456 23.69 -0.43 26.20
N ILE A 457 23.41 0.87 26.15
CA ILE A 457 24.26 1.84 25.44
C ILE A 457 25.25 2.56 26.37
N ASP A 458 25.06 2.50 27.66
CA ASP A 458 25.98 3.08 28.65
C ASP A 458 26.86 2.06 29.36
N ALA A 459 26.83 0.79 28.94
CA ALA A 459 27.65 -0.34 29.40
C ALA A 459 27.44 -0.68 30.89
N ASP A 460 26.23 -0.48 31.42
CA ASP A 460 25.89 -0.89 32.80
C ASP A 460 25.15 -2.25 32.86
N ASN A 461 24.99 -2.94 31.72
CA ASN A 461 24.30 -4.21 31.51
C ASN A 461 22.77 -4.11 31.70
N ILE A 462 22.21 -2.93 31.59
CA ILE A 462 20.76 -2.69 31.62
C ILE A 462 20.36 -1.99 30.33
N SER A 463 19.32 -2.50 29.67
CA SER A 463 18.87 -1.92 28.40
C SER A 463 18.26 -0.54 28.58
N ASP A 464 18.77 0.43 27.86
CA ASP A 464 18.32 1.81 27.76
C ASP A 464 17.37 2.02 26.57
N LEU A 465 16.81 3.23 26.41
CA LEU A 465 15.94 3.62 25.30
C LEU A 465 16.50 4.86 24.59
N ILE A 466 16.66 4.76 23.28
CA ILE A 466 16.96 5.88 22.39
C ILE A 466 15.77 6.12 21.46
N LEU A 467 15.38 7.38 21.30
CA LEU A 467 14.35 7.83 20.35
C LEU A 467 14.99 8.68 19.27
N GLY A 468 14.84 8.28 18.01
CA GLY A 468 15.25 9.07 16.85
C GLY A 468 14.14 9.98 16.37
N HIS A 469 14.48 11.12 15.77
CA HIS A 469 13.53 12.17 15.37
C HIS A 469 13.65 12.56 13.89
N ALA A 470 12.58 13.12 13.35
CA ALA A 470 12.52 13.56 11.95
C ALA A 470 13.54 14.67 11.62
N ASN A 471 13.97 15.46 12.60
CA ASN A 471 15.02 16.47 12.42
C ASN A 471 16.45 15.88 12.44
N GLY A 472 16.58 14.57 12.59
CA GLY A 472 17.87 13.87 12.62
C GLY A 472 18.54 13.78 13.97
N THR A 473 17.95 14.33 15.04
CA THR A 473 18.49 14.26 16.41
C THR A 473 17.98 13.01 17.15
N LEU A 474 18.55 12.75 18.32
CA LEU A 474 18.21 11.61 19.18
C LEU A 474 17.95 12.09 20.62
N THR A 475 17.02 11.41 21.30
CA THR A 475 16.77 11.58 22.74
C THR A 475 17.19 10.31 23.48
N TYR A 476 17.82 10.47 24.64
CA TYR A 476 18.28 9.35 25.47
C TYR A 476 17.50 9.28 26.79
N TYR A 477 16.90 8.12 27.03
CA TYR A 477 16.31 7.72 28.30
C TYR A 477 17.14 6.60 28.91
N LYS A 478 17.67 6.84 30.12
CA LYS A 478 18.35 5.81 30.89
C LYS A 478 17.36 4.94 31.62
N ASN A 479 17.62 3.66 31.64
CA ASN A 479 16.93 2.72 32.54
C ASN A 479 17.57 2.71 33.90
N ILE A 480 16.88 3.21 34.91
CA ILE A 480 17.35 3.25 36.29
C ILE A 480 16.78 2.12 37.17
N ALA A 481 16.33 1.03 36.57
CA ALA A 481 15.67 -0.08 37.31
C ALA A 481 16.63 -0.94 38.14
N GLY A 482 17.93 -0.74 38.07
CA GLY A 482 18.96 -1.44 38.86
C GLY A 482 19.23 -2.89 38.42
N SER A 483 18.49 -3.49 37.52
CA SER A 483 18.71 -4.82 36.93
C SER A 483 17.95 -4.99 35.65
N GLU A 484 18.52 -5.68 34.67
CA GLU A 484 17.86 -6.07 33.41
C GLU A 484 16.67 -7.04 33.62
N SER A 485 16.59 -7.72 34.75
CA SER A 485 15.56 -8.72 35.05
C SER A 485 14.26 -8.14 35.60
N VAL A 486 14.16 -6.83 35.79
CA VAL A 486 12.96 -6.15 36.25
C VAL A 486 12.45 -5.16 35.18
N ALA A 487 11.20 -4.82 35.25
CA ALA A 487 10.61 -3.86 34.32
C ALA A 487 11.39 -2.53 34.32
N PRO A 488 11.68 -1.96 33.16
CA PRO A 488 12.42 -0.71 33.03
C PRO A 488 11.76 0.46 33.76
N ASN A 489 12.62 1.32 34.33
CA ASN A 489 12.22 2.63 34.84
C ASN A 489 12.97 3.71 34.04
N TRP A 490 12.29 4.25 33.04
CA TRP A 490 12.86 5.19 32.07
C TRP A 490 12.99 6.59 32.65
N GLN A 491 14.19 7.12 32.64
CA GLN A 491 14.47 8.50 33.04
C GLN A 491 15.11 9.28 31.90
N LEU A 492 14.50 10.39 31.48
CA LEU A 492 15.08 11.28 30.49
C LEU A 492 16.43 11.83 30.99
N GLN A 493 17.49 11.54 30.28
CA GLN A 493 18.85 12.00 30.59
C GLN A 493 19.32 13.09 29.64
N GLN A 494 19.11 12.91 28.34
CA GLN A 494 19.51 13.87 27.32
C GLN A 494 18.38 14.05 26.30
N LEU A 495 17.86 15.27 26.20
CA LEU A 495 16.87 15.62 25.18
C LEU A 495 17.49 15.59 23.78
N TYR A 496 18.77 15.95 23.68
CA TYR A 496 19.59 15.86 22.47
C TYR A 496 20.87 15.10 22.82
N LEU A 497 20.95 13.86 22.37
CA LEU A 497 22.11 13.01 22.62
C LEU A 497 23.36 13.59 21.96
N THR A 498 24.47 13.62 22.71
CA THR A 498 25.75 14.17 22.26
C THR A 498 26.81 13.09 22.07
N ASP A 499 27.78 13.36 21.20
CA ASP A 499 28.94 12.53 20.97
C ASP A 499 30.08 12.85 22.00
N THR A 500 31.24 12.20 21.84
CA THR A 500 32.45 12.40 22.69
C THR A 500 33.00 13.82 22.68
N ASN A 501 32.68 14.63 21.68
CA ASN A 501 33.14 16.03 21.57
C ASN A 501 32.13 16.98 22.23
N GLY A 502 30.98 16.48 22.66
CA GLY A 502 29.87 17.28 23.17
C GLY A 502 28.99 17.86 22.06
N ASP A 503 29.20 17.43 20.82
CA ASP A 503 28.37 17.84 19.70
C ASP A 503 27.07 17.02 19.66
N THR A 504 25.94 17.69 19.39
CA THR A 504 24.65 16.98 19.22
C THR A 504 24.74 16.03 18.03
N ILE A 505 24.44 14.75 18.26
CA ILE A 505 24.33 13.77 17.19
C ILE A 505 23.14 14.16 16.30
N ASN A 506 23.44 14.42 15.01
CA ASN A 506 22.44 14.77 14.01
C ASN A 506 22.80 14.15 12.65
N VAL A 507 21.95 13.25 12.16
CA VAL A 507 22.16 12.52 10.90
C VAL A 507 21.58 13.23 9.67
N GLY A 508 21.11 14.46 9.83
CA GLY A 508 20.58 15.28 8.73
C GLY A 508 19.10 15.10 8.45
N GLY A 509 18.42 14.19 9.12
CA GLY A 509 16.98 13.98 9.08
C GLY A 509 16.55 12.55 9.23
N TYR A 510 15.39 12.36 9.85
CA TYR A 510 14.73 11.06 10.06
C TYR A 510 15.69 10.00 10.65
N ALA A 511 16.23 10.29 11.82
CA ALA A 511 17.09 9.37 12.54
C ALA A 511 16.31 8.10 12.91
N ALA A 512 16.79 6.94 12.46
CA ALA A 512 16.27 5.62 12.82
C ALA A 512 17.38 4.85 13.55
N PRO A 513 17.45 4.91 14.90
CA PRO A 513 18.51 4.26 15.67
C PRO A 513 18.29 2.75 15.74
N PHE A 514 19.41 2.02 15.88
CA PHE A 514 19.48 0.63 16.25
C PHE A 514 20.71 0.41 17.14
N ILE A 515 20.58 -0.41 18.19
CA ILE A 515 21.65 -0.63 19.17
C ILE A 515 22.18 -2.06 18.99
N TYR A 516 23.47 -2.20 18.61
CA TYR A 516 24.07 -3.49 18.32
C TYR A 516 25.60 -3.42 18.43
N ASP A 517 26.23 -4.47 18.93
CA ASP A 517 27.69 -4.61 18.96
C ASP A 517 28.20 -5.00 17.56
N ILE A 518 28.54 -3.98 16.75
CA ILE A 518 28.86 -4.19 15.32
C ILE A 518 30.35 -4.50 15.13
N ASP A 519 31.25 -3.98 16.01
CA ASP A 519 32.69 -4.23 15.94
C ASP A 519 33.15 -5.40 16.81
N LYS A 520 32.20 -6.03 17.55
CA LYS A 520 32.41 -7.19 18.39
C LYS A 520 33.41 -6.96 19.56
N ASP A 521 33.44 -5.72 20.07
CA ASP A 521 34.26 -5.37 21.24
C ASP A 521 33.57 -5.69 22.58
N GLY A 522 32.31 -6.15 22.54
CA GLY A 522 31.51 -6.54 23.69
C GLY A 522 30.62 -5.42 24.23
N LYS A 523 30.66 -4.22 23.65
CA LYS A 523 29.78 -3.11 23.98
C LYS A 523 28.77 -2.92 22.86
N LYS A 524 27.61 -2.44 23.22
CA LYS A 524 26.58 -2.09 22.21
C LYS A 524 26.89 -0.72 21.63
N ASP A 525 26.93 -0.66 20.29
CA ASP A 525 27.15 0.54 19.51
C ASP A 525 25.85 1.16 19.08
N LEU A 526 25.89 2.40 18.57
CA LEU A 526 24.77 3.09 18.01
C LEU A 526 24.89 3.15 16.47
N ILE A 527 23.91 2.55 15.82
CA ILE A 527 23.77 2.48 14.36
C ILE A 527 22.54 3.29 13.97
N ILE A 528 22.67 4.25 13.05
CA ILE A 528 21.57 5.17 12.75
C ILE A 528 21.34 5.22 11.24
N GLY A 529 20.12 4.87 10.82
CA GLY A 529 19.66 5.14 9.46
C GLY A 529 19.28 6.61 9.27
N ASP A 530 19.45 7.12 8.08
CA ASP A 530 19.17 8.52 7.75
C ASP A 530 18.22 8.70 6.56
N ILE A 531 17.76 9.93 6.34
CA ILE A 531 16.89 10.28 5.22
C ILE A 531 17.54 10.03 3.85
N TYR A 532 18.86 9.99 3.79
CA TYR A 532 19.60 9.80 2.54
C TYR A 532 19.76 8.33 2.16
N GLY A 533 19.29 7.40 3.02
CA GLY A 533 19.38 5.96 2.79
C GLY A 533 20.74 5.35 3.18
N HIS A 534 21.51 6.03 4.01
CA HIS A 534 22.77 5.53 4.53
C HIS A 534 22.61 5.09 5.99
N ILE A 535 23.62 4.36 6.46
CA ILE A 535 23.75 3.93 7.84
C ILE A 535 24.99 4.62 8.44
N GLN A 536 24.79 5.39 9.50
CA GLN A 536 25.87 6.00 10.28
C GLN A 536 26.23 5.09 11.46
N TYR A 537 27.52 5.06 11.83
CA TYR A 537 28.05 4.24 12.90
C TYR A 537 28.76 5.09 13.94
N TYR A 538 28.28 5.01 15.17
CA TYR A 538 28.87 5.59 16.36
C TYR A 538 29.33 4.46 17.28
N GLN A 539 30.66 4.33 17.47
CA GLN A 539 31.27 3.34 18.37
C GLN A 539 31.05 3.76 19.82
N ASN A 540 30.66 2.81 20.64
CA ASN A 540 30.55 2.99 22.07
C ASN A 540 31.93 2.78 22.74
N ILE A 541 32.57 3.87 23.12
CA ILE A 541 33.86 3.87 23.82
C ILE A 541 33.73 4.12 25.31
N SER A 542 32.56 3.87 25.89
CA SER A 542 32.31 4.01 27.34
C SER A 542 33.28 3.14 28.15
N VAL A 543 33.91 3.73 29.17
CA VAL A 543 34.84 3.04 30.07
C VAL A 543 34.26 2.92 31.48
N THR A 544 33.29 3.76 31.82
CA THR A 544 32.67 3.77 33.14
C THR A 544 31.22 3.32 32.94
N PRO A 545 30.77 2.19 33.52
CA PRO A 545 29.39 1.76 33.46
C PRO A 545 28.44 2.84 33.91
N GLY A 546 27.34 2.98 33.18
CA GLY A 546 26.32 4.02 33.40
C GLY A 546 26.67 5.38 32.81
N THR A 547 27.71 5.48 31.99
CA THR A 547 28.11 6.72 31.29
C THR A 547 28.21 6.48 29.79
N ILE A 548 27.36 7.13 29.02
CA ILE A 548 27.35 7.02 27.55
C ILE A 548 28.52 7.83 26.95
N ASN A 549 29.27 7.22 26.04
CA ASN A 549 30.36 7.87 25.32
C ASN A 549 30.47 7.32 23.90
N LEU A 550 29.96 8.07 22.93
CA LEU A 550 29.80 7.65 21.53
C LEU A 550 30.72 8.45 20.62
N ARG A 551 31.45 7.75 19.76
CA ARG A 551 32.37 8.36 18.80
C ARG A 551 31.96 8.02 17.38
N LEU A 552 31.73 9.04 16.53
CA LEU A 552 31.45 8.83 15.11
C LEU A 552 32.66 8.19 14.43
N ILE A 553 32.47 7.02 13.83
CA ILE A 553 33.47 6.27 13.08
C ILE A 553 33.22 6.34 11.58
N ASN A 554 31.97 6.18 11.17
CA ASN A 554 31.65 6.07 9.75
C ASN A 554 30.25 6.62 9.47
N THR A 555 30.13 7.51 8.49
CA THR A 555 28.85 8.05 8.02
C THR A 555 28.18 7.19 6.96
N ARG A 556 28.83 6.10 6.50
CA ARG A 556 28.34 5.17 5.48
C ARG A 556 28.80 3.74 5.78
N LEU A 557 28.41 3.23 6.96
CA LEU A 557 28.77 1.89 7.42
C LEU A 557 28.48 0.84 6.33
N GLY A 558 29.49 0.01 6.05
CA GLY A 558 29.41 -1.05 5.06
C GLY A 558 29.10 -0.57 3.63
N SER A 559 29.15 0.73 3.36
CA SER A 559 28.66 1.35 2.12
C SER A 559 27.19 1.03 1.82
N VAL A 560 26.41 0.72 2.85
CA VAL A 560 24.98 0.47 2.72
C VAL A 560 24.28 1.69 2.14
N LYS A 561 23.49 1.43 1.13
CA LYS A 561 22.65 2.44 0.46
C LYS A 561 21.34 1.78 0.05
N VAL A 562 20.23 2.30 0.55
CA VAL A 562 18.89 1.92 0.09
C VAL A 562 18.32 3.00 -0.82
N ASP A 563 17.48 2.58 -1.76
CA ASP A 563 16.85 3.42 -2.77
C ASP A 563 17.80 4.19 -3.72
N SER A 564 17.23 4.77 -4.74
CA SER A 564 17.94 5.60 -5.71
C SER A 564 17.79 7.08 -5.37
N PRO A 565 18.78 7.94 -5.65
CA PRO A 565 18.72 9.38 -5.38
C PRO A 565 17.61 10.14 -6.13
N ARG A 566 16.75 9.46 -6.89
CA ARG A 566 15.59 10.07 -7.57
C ARG A 566 14.32 10.11 -6.73
N THR A 567 14.31 9.51 -5.54
CA THR A 567 13.19 9.54 -4.61
C THR A 567 13.38 10.62 -3.54
N PHE A 568 12.29 11.24 -3.10
CA PHE A 568 12.26 12.33 -2.11
C PHE A 568 12.60 11.87 -0.67
N GLY A 569 13.69 11.19 -0.48
CA GLY A 569 14.10 10.62 0.78
C GLY A 569 14.12 9.11 0.73
N CYS A 570 15.23 8.54 1.12
CA CYS A 570 15.45 7.10 1.09
C CYS A 570 15.11 6.44 2.42
N TYR A 571 15.07 7.20 3.52
CA TYR A 571 14.59 6.80 4.85
C TYR A 571 15.08 5.43 5.32
N ALA A 572 16.40 5.26 5.45
CA ALA A 572 16.95 3.99 5.92
C ALA A 572 16.51 3.68 7.37
N THR A 573 15.97 2.49 7.61
CA THR A 573 15.57 2.00 8.95
C THR A 573 16.21 0.66 9.21
N PRO A 574 17.36 0.62 9.90
CA PRO A 574 18.12 -0.62 10.11
C PRO A 574 17.51 -1.51 11.21
N PHE A 575 17.56 -2.80 10.98
CA PHE A 575 17.40 -3.87 11.95
C PHE A 575 18.57 -4.84 11.78
N ILE A 576 19.19 -5.30 12.86
CA ILE A 576 20.26 -6.31 12.82
C ILE A 576 19.91 -7.43 13.78
N GLY A 577 19.87 -8.65 13.28
CA GLY A 577 19.56 -9.80 14.11
C GLY A 577 19.25 -11.06 13.32
N LYS A 578 18.79 -12.06 14.06
CA LYS A 578 18.27 -13.30 13.49
C LYS A 578 16.90 -13.05 12.90
N ILE A 579 16.68 -13.57 11.71
CA ILE A 579 15.41 -13.45 10.99
C ILE A 579 14.75 -14.82 10.80
N ASP A 580 15.46 -15.87 11.23
CA ASP A 580 14.99 -17.25 11.12
C ASP A 580 15.74 -18.18 12.09
N SER A 581 15.33 -19.45 12.10
CA SER A 581 15.90 -20.49 12.95
C SER A 581 17.31 -20.95 12.55
N THR A 582 17.91 -20.41 11.47
CA THR A 582 19.27 -20.77 11.06
C THR A 582 20.34 -20.22 12.02
N GLY A 583 19.96 -19.23 12.83
CA GLY A 583 20.85 -18.56 13.76
C GLY A 583 21.78 -17.52 13.11
N ILE A 584 21.70 -17.37 11.78
CA ILE A 584 22.47 -16.36 11.04
C ILE A 584 21.85 -14.99 11.28
N GLU A 585 22.69 -14.00 11.59
CA GLU A 585 22.25 -12.61 11.70
C GLU A 585 22.37 -11.90 10.35
N TYR A 586 21.37 -11.09 10.04
CA TYR A 586 21.33 -10.25 8.85
C TYR A 586 21.04 -8.81 9.23
N MET A 587 21.48 -7.88 8.39
CA MET A 587 21.03 -6.50 8.45
C MET A 587 19.89 -6.34 7.46
N LEU A 588 18.71 -6.03 7.96
CA LEU A 588 17.56 -5.60 7.16
C LEU A 588 17.50 -4.09 7.21
N VAL A 589 17.24 -3.46 6.08
CA VAL A 589 17.11 -2.00 6.02
C VAL A 589 15.84 -1.65 5.24
N GLY A 590 14.88 -1.09 5.94
CA GLY A 590 13.70 -0.50 5.29
C GLY A 590 14.05 0.76 4.53
N SER A 591 13.15 1.21 3.65
CA SER A 591 13.44 2.32 2.74
C SER A 591 12.24 3.20 2.43
N GLY A 592 12.49 4.36 1.84
CA GLY A 592 11.48 5.31 1.40
C GLY A 592 10.51 4.74 0.36
N SER A 593 10.97 3.86 -0.50
CA SER A 593 10.14 3.18 -1.51
C SER A 593 9.24 2.06 -0.93
N GLY A 594 9.38 1.75 0.37
CA GLY A 594 8.65 0.65 1.01
C GLY A 594 9.32 -0.70 0.88
N LEU A 595 10.48 -0.79 0.23
CA LEU A 595 11.27 -2.01 0.13
C LEU A 595 12.06 -2.26 1.41
N VAL A 596 12.34 -3.54 1.64
CA VAL A 596 13.29 -3.98 2.66
C VAL A 596 14.47 -4.65 1.98
N TYR A 597 15.65 -4.11 2.23
CA TYR A 597 16.93 -4.62 1.71
C TYR A 597 17.57 -5.56 2.73
N ARG A 598 18.21 -6.63 2.28
CA ARG A 598 18.95 -7.56 3.15
C ARG A 598 20.44 -7.55 2.85
N PHE A 599 21.26 -7.37 3.89
CA PHE A 599 22.71 -7.32 3.80
C PHE A 599 23.37 -8.35 4.72
N THR A 600 24.59 -8.73 4.35
CA THR A 600 25.51 -9.57 5.12
C THR A 600 26.95 -9.02 5.05
N GLY A 601 27.88 -9.62 5.78
CA GLY A 601 29.31 -9.25 5.73
C GLY A 601 29.80 -8.44 6.94
N PHE A 602 28.92 -8.16 7.91
CA PHE A 602 29.26 -7.45 9.16
C PHE A 602 29.57 -8.40 10.32
N GLN A 603 29.31 -9.69 10.17
CA GLN A 603 29.35 -10.67 11.27
C GLN A 603 30.75 -10.83 11.89
N ALA A 604 31.82 -10.50 11.15
CA ALA A 604 33.19 -10.57 11.61
C ALA A 604 33.65 -9.33 12.41
N GLY A 605 32.78 -8.32 12.57
CA GLY A 605 33.14 -7.08 13.28
C GLY A 605 33.97 -6.10 12.44
N ASP A 606 34.19 -6.34 11.16
CA ASP A 606 34.91 -5.41 10.28
C ASP A 606 33.99 -4.27 9.80
N THR A 607 34.06 -3.17 10.52
CA THR A 607 33.28 -1.96 10.25
C THR A 607 33.81 -1.12 9.07
N ALA A 608 34.99 -1.47 8.53
CA ALA A 608 35.57 -0.87 7.33
C ALA A 608 35.20 -1.63 6.05
N ALA A 609 34.73 -2.89 6.18
CA ALA A 609 34.34 -3.72 5.04
C ALA A 609 33.11 -3.16 4.31
N HIS A 610 33.01 -3.50 3.02
CA HIS A 610 31.77 -3.34 2.27
C HIS A 610 30.81 -4.48 2.59
N TYR A 611 29.59 -4.17 3.01
CA TYR A 611 28.58 -5.19 3.24
C TYR A 611 27.94 -5.63 1.92
N THR A 612 27.65 -6.90 1.81
CA THR A 612 27.08 -7.48 0.59
C THR A 612 25.56 -7.42 0.67
N MET A 613 24.94 -6.74 -0.29
CA MET A 613 23.50 -6.79 -0.48
C MET A 613 23.13 -8.15 -1.07
N LEU A 614 22.32 -8.91 -0.36
CA LEU A 614 21.78 -10.21 -0.81
C LEU A 614 20.50 -10.02 -1.60
N ASP A 615 19.60 -9.16 -1.10
CA ASP A 615 18.31 -8.86 -1.72
C ASP A 615 17.99 -7.36 -1.61
N ALA A 616 17.50 -6.80 -2.69
CA ALA A 616 16.93 -5.45 -2.70
C ALA A 616 15.41 -5.44 -2.44
N GLN A 617 14.78 -6.62 -2.39
CA GLN A 617 13.34 -6.81 -2.19
C GLN A 617 13.10 -8.02 -1.30
N TYR A 618 13.76 -8.08 -0.15
CA TYR A 618 13.61 -9.16 0.81
C TYR A 618 12.18 -9.23 1.37
N ALA A 619 11.60 -8.07 1.62
CA ALA A 619 10.20 -7.86 1.92
C ALA A 619 9.80 -6.48 1.40
N TYR A 620 8.52 -6.21 1.31
CA TYR A 620 7.98 -4.92 0.88
C TYR A 620 6.60 -4.71 1.49
N ILE A 621 6.25 -3.45 1.69
CA ILE A 621 4.88 -3.07 2.01
C ILE A 621 4.03 -3.48 0.82
N ASP A 622 2.99 -4.29 1.07
CA ASP A 622 2.15 -4.80 0.00
C ASP A 622 1.43 -3.65 -0.70
N THR A 623 2.01 -3.27 -1.82
CA THR A 623 1.29 -2.55 -2.85
C THR A 623 1.02 -3.57 -3.95
N THR A 624 -0.19 -3.62 -4.39
CA THR A 624 -0.65 -4.57 -5.39
C THR A 624 0.16 -4.53 -6.68
N TYR A 625 1.01 -3.50 -6.89
CA TYR A 625 1.92 -3.42 -8.04
C TYR A 625 3.14 -2.52 -7.80
N SER A 626 4.21 -2.97 -8.44
CA SER A 626 5.44 -2.28 -8.78
C SER A 626 5.63 -0.85 -8.24
N ILE A 627 6.57 -0.74 -7.36
CA ILE A 627 7.24 0.44 -6.79
C ILE A 627 7.79 1.42 -7.84
N PHE A 628 7.66 1.13 -9.10
CA PHE A 628 8.03 2.07 -10.16
C PHE A 628 6.94 3.14 -10.28
N ALA A 629 6.94 4.04 -9.28
CA ALA A 629 6.23 5.29 -9.35
C ALA A 629 6.43 5.92 -10.73
N HIS A 630 5.35 6.33 -11.35
CA HIS A 630 5.39 7.03 -12.62
C HIS A 630 6.25 8.30 -12.44
N PRO A 631 7.33 8.49 -13.19
CA PRO A 631 8.29 9.58 -12.95
C PRO A 631 7.74 10.98 -13.19
N ALA A 632 6.47 11.11 -13.59
CA ALA A 632 5.86 12.39 -13.98
C ALA A 632 5.26 13.22 -12.84
N TYR A 633 5.07 12.64 -11.64
CA TYR A 633 4.43 13.36 -10.53
C TYR A 633 5.37 13.46 -9.33
N GLY A 634 6.10 14.56 -9.27
CA GLY A 634 7.23 14.82 -8.38
C GLY A 634 6.90 15.09 -6.91
N ALA A 635 5.87 14.49 -6.32
CA ALA A 635 5.47 14.74 -4.93
C ALA A 635 5.17 13.47 -4.10
N TYR A 636 5.74 12.32 -4.47
CA TYR A 636 5.48 11.08 -3.75
C TYR A 636 6.55 10.84 -2.67
N ASP A 637 6.16 10.95 -1.39
CA ASP A 637 7.04 10.73 -0.23
C ASP A 637 7.40 9.26 0.03
N GLY A 638 7.08 8.34 -0.87
CA GLY A 638 7.31 6.91 -0.70
C GLY A 638 6.36 6.24 0.31
N LEU A 639 6.53 4.93 0.47
CA LEU A 639 5.76 4.10 1.40
C LEU A 639 6.41 3.99 2.78
N ARG A 640 7.72 4.26 2.87
CA ARG A 640 8.56 4.23 4.07
C ARG A 640 8.39 2.95 4.89
N SER A 641 9.12 1.91 4.56
CA SER A 641 9.14 0.71 5.41
C SER A 641 10.03 0.91 6.64
N ALA A 642 9.52 0.58 7.82
CA ALA A 642 10.30 0.46 9.05
C ALA A 642 10.19 -0.98 9.55
N VAL A 643 11.32 -1.59 9.91
CA VAL A 643 11.45 -3.04 10.09
C VAL A 643 11.61 -3.40 11.56
N ALA A 644 10.79 -4.34 12.04
CA ALA A 644 11.06 -5.08 13.26
C ALA A 644 10.88 -6.59 13.03
N VAL A 645 11.72 -7.40 13.64
CA VAL A 645 11.62 -8.87 13.58
C VAL A 645 11.64 -9.42 15.00
N GLY A 646 10.74 -10.36 15.30
CA GLY A 646 10.66 -10.98 16.62
C GLY A 646 9.95 -12.32 16.61
N ASP A 647 10.22 -13.13 17.63
CA ASP A 647 9.46 -14.34 17.94
C ASP A 647 8.33 -13.98 18.91
N ILE A 648 7.17 -13.63 18.35
CA ILE A 648 6.03 -13.11 19.11
C ILE A 648 5.22 -14.19 19.83
N ALA A 649 5.35 -15.45 19.40
CA ALA A 649 4.60 -16.58 19.96
C ALA A 649 5.48 -17.48 20.83
N SER A 650 6.78 -17.14 21.01
CA SER A 650 7.79 -17.97 21.70
C SER A 650 7.86 -19.40 21.15
N ASP A 651 7.66 -19.55 19.84
CA ASP A 651 7.64 -20.83 19.13
C ASP A 651 8.81 -21.00 18.15
N SER A 652 9.80 -20.11 18.22
CA SER A 652 10.95 -20.00 17.31
C SER A 652 10.59 -19.66 15.86
N ASN A 653 9.37 -19.22 15.61
CA ASN A 653 8.98 -18.63 14.34
C ASN A 653 9.17 -17.11 14.42
N TYR A 654 9.94 -16.61 13.47
CA TYR A 654 10.17 -15.17 13.39
C TYR A 654 9.10 -14.51 12.53
N TYR A 655 8.52 -13.47 13.09
CA TYR A 655 7.55 -12.60 12.40
C TYR A 655 8.25 -11.32 11.99
N LEU A 656 7.91 -10.82 10.81
CA LEU A 656 8.34 -9.54 10.31
C LEU A 656 7.18 -8.56 10.44
N VAL A 657 7.40 -7.45 11.15
CA VAL A 657 6.47 -6.33 11.20
C VAL A 657 7.05 -5.19 10.38
N LEU A 658 6.25 -4.70 9.45
CA LEU A 658 6.57 -3.50 8.67
C LEU A 658 5.66 -2.36 9.10
N GLY A 659 6.28 -1.29 9.59
CA GLY A 659 5.65 0.01 9.71
C GLY A 659 5.69 0.74 8.37
N ASN A 660 4.74 1.63 8.13
CA ASN A 660 4.65 2.35 6.87
C ASN A 660 4.27 3.83 7.06
N LYS A 661 4.35 4.61 6.00
CA LYS A 661 4.06 6.05 6.01
C LYS A 661 2.63 6.39 6.44
N LYS A 662 1.68 5.48 6.27
CA LYS A 662 0.27 5.70 6.60
C LYS A 662 -0.04 5.50 8.10
N GLY A 663 0.98 5.24 8.91
CA GLY A 663 0.85 5.09 10.37
C GLY A 663 0.44 3.70 10.83
N GLY A 664 0.18 2.77 9.93
CA GLY A 664 -0.23 1.42 10.25
C GLY A 664 0.90 0.40 10.22
N LEU A 665 0.56 -0.82 10.59
CA LEU A 665 1.46 -1.97 10.59
C LEU A 665 0.96 -3.09 9.67
N GLU A 666 1.90 -3.76 9.03
CA GLU A 666 1.66 -5.01 8.30
C GLU A 666 2.47 -6.11 8.96
N LEU A 667 1.83 -7.23 9.25
CA LEU A 667 2.45 -8.38 9.90
C LEU A 667 2.62 -9.51 8.88
N PHE A 668 3.82 -10.07 8.87
CA PHE A 668 4.16 -11.16 7.98
C PHE A 668 4.74 -12.34 8.77
N ARG A 669 4.31 -13.53 8.40
CA ARG A 669 4.88 -14.78 8.87
C ARG A 669 5.74 -15.41 7.79
N ARG A 670 6.92 -15.87 8.17
CA ARG A 670 7.76 -16.66 7.28
C ARG A 670 7.10 -17.99 6.96
N ARG A 671 6.99 -18.32 5.67
CA ARG A 671 6.55 -19.63 5.20
C ARG A 671 7.70 -20.30 4.45
N ILE A 672 7.87 -21.56 4.68
CA ILE A 672 8.78 -22.41 3.90
C ILE A 672 7.92 -23.06 2.85
N TYR A 673 8.17 -22.76 1.59
CA TYR A 673 7.53 -23.47 0.49
C TYR A 673 8.17 -24.85 0.41
N PHE A 674 7.43 -25.86 0.79
CA PHE A 674 7.68 -27.22 0.34
C PHE A 674 6.93 -27.35 -0.99
N PRO A 675 7.58 -27.62 -2.12
CA PRO A 675 6.85 -28.04 -3.30
C PRO A 675 6.14 -29.34 -2.93
N VAL A 676 4.90 -29.23 -2.53
CA VAL A 676 4.04 -30.39 -2.28
C VAL A 676 3.62 -30.87 -3.64
N ASP A 677 3.85 -32.15 -3.92
CA ASP A 677 3.24 -32.86 -5.04
C ASP A 677 1.73 -32.50 -5.07
N GLU A 678 1.28 -31.90 -6.16
CA GLU A 678 -0.06 -31.32 -6.34
C GLU A 678 -1.15 -32.43 -6.34
N LYS A 679 -1.49 -32.98 -5.18
CA LYS A 679 -2.65 -33.86 -5.07
C LYS A 679 -3.59 -33.63 -3.90
N THR A 680 -3.38 -32.61 -3.08
CA THR A 680 -4.36 -32.25 -2.04
C THR A 680 -4.61 -30.77 -2.03
N GLY A 681 -5.72 -30.41 -2.60
CA GLY A 681 -6.51 -29.20 -2.63
C GLY A 681 -6.00 -27.93 -1.96
N VAL A 682 -6.22 -26.84 -2.70
CA VAL A 682 -6.38 -25.44 -2.31
C VAL A 682 -5.09 -24.62 -2.27
N GLU A 683 -4.79 -24.01 -3.36
CA GLU A 683 -4.62 -22.57 -3.59
C GLU A 683 -4.45 -22.37 -5.09
N ASP A 684 -5.18 -21.41 -5.63
CA ASP A 684 -4.99 -20.95 -7.00
C ASP A 684 -3.58 -20.40 -7.15
N ILE A 685 -2.65 -21.25 -7.50
CA ILE A 685 -1.56 -20.83 -8.35
C ILE A 685 -2.24 -20.67 -9.72
N GLU A 686 -2.61 -19.43 -10.11
CA GLU A 686 -2.74 -19.15 -11.53
C GLU A 686 -1.57 -19.88 -12.19
N GLU A 687 -1.85 -20.67 -13.24
CA GLU A 687 -0.81 -21.28 -14.08
C GLU A 687 0.09 -20.19 -14.64
N HIS A 688 0.93 -19.61 -13.79
CA HIS A 688 2.04 -18.81 -14.25
C HIS A 688 3.02 -19.79 -14.88
N THR A 689 2.91 -19.93 -16.19
CA THR A 689 3.99 -20.52 -16.93
C THR A 689 5.23 -19.67 -16.70
N THR A 690 6.04 -20.05 -15.74
CA THR A 690 7.30 -19.36 -15.44
C THR A 690 8.35 -19.88 -16.41
N ILE A 691 8.97 -18.97 -17.15
CA ILE A 691 10.09 -19.28 -18.02
C ILE A 691 11.38 -18.87 -17.34
N LEU A 692 12.24 -19.82 -17.07
CA LEU A 692 13.58 -19.57 -16.54
C LEU A 692 14.62 -19.76 -17.63
N VAL A 693 15.49 -18.79 -17.76
CA VAL A 693 16.60 -18.78 -18.72
C VAL A 693 17.91 -18.68 -17.95
N TYR A 694 18.69 -19.75 -17.93
CA TYR A 694 19.90 -19.83 -17.11
C TYR A 694 21.02 -20.69 -17.74
N PRO A 695 22.31 -20.40 -17.45
CA PRO A 695 22.76 -19.20 -16.80
C PRO A 695 22.41 -17.95 -17.61
N ASN A 696 22.23 -16.82 -16.94
CA ASN A 696 22.01 -15.54 -17.59
C ASN A 696 22.70 -14.44 -16.76
N PRO A 697 23.84 -13.90 -17.20
CA PRO A 697 24.45 -14.06 -18.53
C PRO A 697 24.95 -15.47 -18.86
N ALA A 698 24.92 -15.84 -20.16
CA ALA A 698 25.35 -17.10 -20.70
C ALA A 698 26.51 -16.95 -21.67
N SER A 699 27.42 -17.94 -21.78
CA SER A 699 28.55 -17.93 -22.76
C SER A 699 28.26 -18.87 -23.94
N ASP A 700 28.21 -20.15 -23.71
CA ASP A 700 28.17 -21.15 -24.79
C ASP A 700 26.83 -21.85 -24.93
N MET A 701 26.15 -22.04 -23.84
CA MET A 701 24.86 -22.73 -23.73
C MET A 701 23.92 -21.99 -22.81
N VAL A 702 22.63 -22.01 -23.11
CA VAL A 702 21.58 -21.54 -22.25
C VAL A 702 20.52 -22.65 -22.06
N ASN A 703 20.11 -22.85 -20.83
CA ASN A 703 18.99 -23.70 -20.49
C ASN A 703 17.72 -22.87 -20.39
N ILE A 704 16.66 -23.36 -20.94
CA ILE A 704 15.34 -22.75 -20.87
C ILE A 704 14.44 -23.79 -20.25
N SER A 705 13.89 -23.48 -19.09
CA SER A 705 12.91 -24.35 -18.42
C SER A 705 11.60 -23.59 -18.25
N TRP A 706 10.52 -24.34 -18.15
CA TRP A 706 9.18 -23.79 -17.92
C TRP A 706 8.43 -24.66 -16.91
N SER A 707 7.57 -24.00 -16.15
CA SER A 707 6.58 -24.65 -15.29
C SER A 707 5.18 -24.25 -15.76
N GLY A 708 4.18 -25.08 -15.47
CA GLY A 708 2.79 -24.88 -15.89
C GLY A 708 2.39 -25.77 -17.08
N VAL A 709 1.07 -25.79 -17.37
CA VAL A 709 0.52 -26.63 -18.44
C VAL A 709 0.65 -25.90 -19.78
N LEU A 710 1.49 -26.43 -20.64
CA LEU A 710 1.65 -25.96 -22.02
C LEU A 710 0.98 -26.94 -23.00
N GLN A 711 0.67 -26.44 -24.19
CA GLN A 711 0.22 -27.26 -25.31
C GLN A 711 1.25 -28.39 -25.59
N PRO A 712 0.85 -29.51 -26.20
CA PRO A 712 1.75 -30.65 -26.41
C PRO A 712 3.09 -30.32 -27.04
N GLU A 713 3.16 -29.25 -27.83
CA GLU A 713 4.40 -28.76 -28.43
C GLU A 713 4.64 -27.29 -28.05
N VAL A 714 5.88 -26.99 -27.71
CA VAL A 714 6.36 -25.66 -27.34
C VAL A 714 7.39 -25.21 -28.36
N ARG A 715 7.19 -24.04 -28.94
CA ARG A 715 8.16 -23.41 -29.85
C ARG A 715 8.98 -22.36 -29.10
N ILE A 716 10.29 -22.53 -29.10
CA ILE A 716 11.23 -21.60 -28.50
C ILE A 716 11.95 -20.84 -29.60
N SER A 717 12.02 -19.52 -29.50
CA SER A 717 12.72 -18.65 -30.44
C SER A 717 13.64 -17.69 -29.69
N VAL A 718 14.85 -17.51 -30.18
CA VAL A 718 15.77 -16.47 -29.70
C VAL A 718 15.85 -15.38 -30.77
N MET A 719 15.56 -14.14 -30.35
CA MET A 719 15.51 -12.97 -31.23
C MET A 719 16.55 -11.93 -30.78
N ASN A 720 17.07 -11.15 -31.74
CA ASN A 720 17.81 -9.95 -31.41
C ASN A 720 16.85 -8.80 -30.96
N ILE A 721 17.40 -7.69 -30.50
CA ILE A 721 16.63 -6.53 -30.02
C ILE A 721 15.79 -5.84 -31.13
N THR A 722 16.01 -6.16 -32.40
CA THR A 722 15.21 -5.65 -33.54
C THR A 722 14.05 -6.59 -33.91
N GLY A 723 13.89 -7.72 -33.18
CA GLY A 723 12.83 -8.71 -33.39
C GLY A 723 13.15 -9.76 -34.45
N GLN A 724 14.37 -9.77 -35.02
CA GLN A 724 14.78 -10.81 -35.96
C GLN A 724 15.04 -12.12 -35.21
N VAL A 725 14.38 -13.20 -35.64
CA VAL A 725 14.58 -14.55 -35.10
C VAL A 725 15.90 -15.11 -35.60
N LEU A 726 16.76 -15.46 -34.65
CA LEU A 726 18.09 -16.01 -34.93
C LEU A 726 18.13 -17.55 -34.79
N GLN A 727 17.36 -18.08 -33.91
CA GLN A 727 17.27 -19.52 -33.66
C GLN A 727 15.85 -19.92 -33.23
N THR A 728 15.41 -21.11 -33.64
CA THR A 728 14.11 -21.67 -33.23
C THR A 728 14.28 -23.16 -32.95
N ALA A 729 13.59 -23.64 -31.89
CA ALA A 729 13.44 -25.05 -31.56
C ALA A 729 11.98 -25.36 -31.23
N THR A 730 11.48 -26.52 -31.66
CA THR A 730 10.14 -27.03 -31.25
C THR A 730 10.35 -28.30 -30.43
N ILE A 731 9.72 -28.38 -29.28
CA ILE A 731 9.96 -29.44 -28.30
C ILE A 731 8.62 -29.89 -27.70
N PRO A 732 8.46 -31.19 -27.38
CA PRO A 732 7.33 -31.66 -26.59
C PRO A 732 7.29 -30.96 -25.21
N SER A 733 6.14 -30.46 -24.81
CA SER A 733 5.97 -29.75 -23.54
C SER A 733 6.28 -30.63 -22.32
N ALA A 734 6.10 -31.93 -22.43
CA ALA A 734 6.41 -32.90 -21.38
C ALA A 734 7.89 -32.89 -20.93
N ASN A 735 8.79 -32.35 -21.76
CA ASN A 735 10.21 -32.25 -21.41
C ASN A 735 10.54 -31.11 -20.44
N ASN A 736 9.65 -30.18 -20.19
CA ASN A 736 9.68 -29.00 -19.32
C ASN A 736 10.99 -28.18 -19.34
N ARG A 737 11.97 -28.55 -20.13
CA ARG A 737 13.24 -27.84 -20.31
C ARG A 737 13.92 -28.20 -21.64
N THR A 738 14.78 -27.30 -22.09
CA THR A 738 15.69 -27.52 -23.22
C THR A 738 16.97 -26.73 -23.06
N SER A 739 18.01 -27.09 -23.84
CA SER A 739 19.24 -26.33 -23.90
C SER A 739 19.48 -25.85 -25.33
N LEU A 740 19.88 -24.59 -25.49
CA LEU A 740 20.25 -24.02 -26.80
C LEU A 740 21.70 -23.62 -26.80
N SER A 741 22.39 -23.94 -27.89
CA SER A 741 23.77 -23.46 -28.10
C SER A 741 23.79 -21.99 -28.52
N LEU A 742 24.64 -21.21 -27.88
CA LEU A 742 24.89 -19.81 -28.19
C LEU A 742 26.17 -19.57 -29.01
N ALA A 743 26.81 -20.62 -29.51
CA ALA A 743 28.10 -20.54 -30.23
C ALA A 743 28.06 -19.60 -31.43
N ALA A 744 26.89 -19.46 -32.05
CA ALA A 744 26.69 -18.56 -33.21
C ALA A 744 26.28 -17.13 -32.84
N PHE A 745 26.07 -16.83 -31.54
CA PHE A 745 25.59 -15.53 -31.08
C PHE A 745 26.76 -14.60 -30.74
N GLN A 746 26.66 -13.33 -31.12
CA GLN A 746 27.61 -12.31 -30.66
C GLN A 746 27.28 -11.89 -29.21
N PRO A 747 28.26 -11.41 -28.41
CA PRO A 747 27.96 -10.81 -27.13
C PRO A 747 26.92 -9.70 -27.25
N GLY A 748 25.88 -9.72 -26.40
CA GLY A 748 24.81 -8.75 -26.48
C GLY A 748 23.53 -9.21 -25.81
N MET A 749 22.47 -8.41 -25.93
CA MET A 749 21.15 -8.69 -25.42
C MET A 749 20.27 -9.34 -26.49
N TYR A 750 19.52 -10.35 -26.08
CA TYR A 750 18.57 -11.11 -26.88
C TYR A 750 17.25 -11.30 -26.10
N VAL A 751 16.19 -11.65 -26.79
CA VAL A 751 14.91 -12.03 -26.23
C VAL A 751 14.64 -13.50 -26.53
N CYS A 752 14.47 -14.29 -25.50
CA CYS A 752 14.01 -15.66 -25.60
C CYS A 752 12.48 -15.65 -25.54
N VAL A 753 11.83 -16.21 -26.54
CA VAL A 753 10.37 -16.32 -26.66
C VAL A 753 9.97 -17.79 -26.60
N VAL A 754 9.11 -18.16 -25.69
CA VAL A 754 8.52 -19.49 -25.59
C VAL A 754 7.04 -19.37 -25.97
N GLN A 755 6.66 -20.02 -27.07
CA GLN A 755 5.29 -20.00 -27.58
C GLN A 755 4.63 -21.36 -27.37
N SER A 756 3.43 -21.34 -26.78
CA SER A 756 2.58 -22.50 -26.57
C SER A 756 1.17 -22.19 -27.10
N GLY A 757 0.83 -22.73 -28.25
CA GLY A 757 -0.41 -22.34 -28.95
C GLY A 757 -0.42 -20.86 -29.29
N VAL A 758 -1.44 -20.14 -28.84
CA VAL A 758 -1.57 -18.66 -29.03
C VAL A 758 -0.83 -17.86 -27.97
N LYS A 759 -0.45 -18.45 -26.84
CA LYS A 759 0.25 -17.76 -25.74
C LYS A 759 1.74 -17.64 -26.05
N ARG A 760 2.32 -16.48 -25.71
CA ARG A 760 3.76 -16.18 -25.85
C ARG A 760 4.31 -15.64 -24.55
N TYR A 761 5.45 -16.18 -24.15
CA TYR A 761 6.18 -15.80 -22.95
C TYR A 761 7.57 -15.28 -23.35
N HIS A 762 8.06 -14.26 -22.69
CA HIS A 762 9.29 -13.58 -23.04
C HIS A 762 10.25 -13.57 -21.86
N SER A 763 11.52 -13.81 -22.11
CA SER A 763 12.59 -13.67 -21.11
C SER A 763 13.81 -13.01 -21.76
N LYS A 764 14.49 -12.15 -20.99
CA LYS A 764 15.75 -11.53 -21.42
C LYS A 764 16.87 -12.57 -21.36
N LEU A 765 17.73 -12.59 -22.39
CA LEU A 765 18.95 -13.39 -22.45
C LEU A 765 20.14 -12.46 -22.73
N THR A 766 21.14 -12.49 -21.88
CA THR A 766 22.41 -11.77 -22.09
C THR A 766 23.48 -12.78 -22.45
N VAL A 767 24.12 -12.60 -23.62
CA VAL A 767 25.26 -13.41 -24.08
C VAL A 767 26.56 -12.67 -23.80
N VAL A 768 27.50 -13.36 -23.16
CA VAL A 768 28.84 -12.86 -22.82
C VAL A 768 29.89 -13.87 -23.31
N ARG A 769 31.08 -13.40 -23.64
CA ARG A 769 32.22 -14.26 -24.00
C ARG A 769 33.43 -13.83 -23.21
#